data_7fdc34447b851d25ad41b8728e713aae
#
_entry.id   7fdc34447b851d25ad41b8728e713aae
#
_cell.length_a   1.000
_cell.length_b   1.000
_cell.length_c   1.000
_cell.angle_alpha   90.00
_cell.angle_beta   90.00
_cell.angle_gamma   90.00
#
_symmetry.space_group_name_H-M   'P 1'
#
loop_
_entity.id
_entity.type
_entity.pdbx_description
1 polymer ?
#
loop_
_entity_poly.entity_id
_entity_poly.type
_entity_poly.pdbx_seq_one_letter_code
_entity_poly.pdbx_strand_id
1 'polypeptide(L)'
;MKSFIGYVLCSVVVVYGLQVTALRAEVPLNGLTPAEKLTGWTMLFDGKSTTGWRNFKKDGISDGWQVKDGALSRVAAGAGDIITVKQYEYFELSLDYKISKGGNSGVMYHVSESLARPWHTGPEIQVQDNVDGHDAQKAGWLYQLYKPSKPNWAKMFEAQVGYQGIDMDDATRPAGQWNQLYVRIAKKDCEVQLNGVSYFHFNMNSKDWTDRIAKSKFAKYPEFGKTGKGHICLQDHGNMVSYRNIKIRLPRAGDAAPKSSNSVMNLQVVEAFPEIKWEDFEGADEKGRVQVSRPVELIHPGDGTNRLFAADQRGRIYAIHNQADVKEATVILDIQDRVQAHDAASNVNEEGLLGMAIHPKFKQNGYVFVYYTSNKSSLKNGRFSYVSRFTVEPKTGTASGDSELILMKIDQPFSNHNGGPMTFGNDGLLYIGFGDGGGRNDPEGRGQDLSNLMGTILRIDVDHKSGGKNYAIPEDNPFLQTRGALPEIYAYGIRNPWRIANDPVTGNIWIADVGQDQWEEINILRKGANYGWSIAEGSYGFGNGQINPQVKVTDPIWEYDHQIGKSVTGGYVYRGKLFPKLVGCYLFADYTSGRIWALRYDSKTQQVIENIQLRGTGSPVMAFGLDEQGEVYFTGESVNGKSIFKFQPK
;
A
#
# COMPACT_ATOMS: atom_id res chain seq x y z
N MET A 1 37.28 73.72 17.47
CA MET A 1 38.22 72.72 17.99
C MET A 1 37.79 71.38 17.47
N LYS A 2 38.67 70.60 16.93
CA LYS A 2 38.55 69.61 15.85
C LYS A 2 37.50 68.54 16.08
N SER A 3 36.54 68.43 15.09
CA SER A 3 35.61 67.34 14.90
C SER A 3 36.29 66.19 14.22
N PHE A 4 36.06 64.96 14.71
CA PHE A 4 36.42 63.71 14.01
C PHE A 4 35.12 63.11 13.46
N ILE A 5 35.03 63.09 12.16
CA ILE A 5 33.99 62.39 11.40
C ILE A 5 34.52 60.97 11.15
N GLY A 6 33.85 59.98 11.77
CA GLY A 6 34.10 58.57 11.50
C GLY A 6 33.24 58.08 10.32
N TYR A 7 33.86 57.67 9.23
CA TYR A 7 33.18 56.99 8.14
C TYR A 7 32.90 55.52 8.51
N VAL A 8 31.64 55.15 8.56
CA VAL A 8 31.23 53.75 8.62
C VAL A 8 31.11 53.27 7.17
N LEU A 9 32.02 52.41 6.75
CA LEU A 9 31.88 51.63 5.50
C LEU A 9 30.85 50.52 5.73
N CYS A 10 29.67 50.68 5.13
CA CYS A 10 28.71 49.59 4.94
C CYS A 10 29.20 48.72 3.77
N SER A 11 29.76 47.56 4.05
CA SER A 11 30.04 46.53 3.05
C SER A 11 28.74 45.83 2.70
N VAL A 12 28.15 46.14 1.53
CA VAL A 12 27.05 45.39 0.96
C VAL A 12 27.59 44.09 0.40
N VAL A 13 27.37 43.00 1.12
CA VAL A 13 27.60 41.64 0.61
C VAL A 13 26.44 41.31 -0.31
N VAL A 14 26.64 41.41 -1.61
CA VAL A 14 25.70 40.89 -2.61
C VAL A 14 25.86 39.38 -2.63
N VAL A 15 24.95 38.68 -1.93
CA VAL A 15 24.81 37.24 -2.04
C VAL A 15 24.14 36.96 -3.39
N TYR A 16 24.93 36.57 -4.39
CA TYR A 16 24.39 35.94 -5.60
C TYR A 16 23.76 34.61 -5.15
N GLY A 17 22.44 34.58 -4.97
CA GLY A 17 21.68 33.37 -4.89
C GLY A 17 21.78 32.63 -6.23
N LEU A 18 22.70 31.68 -6.31
CA LEU A 18 22.61 30.63 -7.31
C LEU A 18 21.31 29.88 -7.05
N GLN A 19 20.24 30.26 -7.76
CA GLN A 19 19.11 29.35 -7.96
C GLN A 19 19.64 28.16 -8.73
N VAL A 20 20.03 27.13 -8.01
CA VAL A 20 20.19 25.79 -8.58
C VAL A 20 18.78 25.34 -8.92
N THR A 21 18.29 25.71 -10.11
CA THR A 21 17.19 24.99 -10.74
C THR A 21 17.71 23.57 -10.93
N ALA A 22 17.34 22.67 -10.02
CA ALA A 22 17.54 21.25 -10.21
C ALA A 22 16.85 20.91 -11.54
N LEU A 23 17.62 20.76 -12.59
CA LEU A 23 17.18 20.16 -13.84
C LEU A 23 16.64 18.78 -13.46
N ARG A 24 15.31 18.66 -13.40
CA ARG A 24 14.65 17.35 -13.46
C ARG A 24 15.27 16.64 -14.66
N ALA A 25 15.98 15.57 -14.42
CA ALA A 25 16.35 14.69 -15.50
C ALA A 25 15.04 14.13 -16.05
N GLU A 26 14.50 14.77 -17.10
CA GLU A 26 13.36 14.24 -17.83
C GLU A 26 13.73 12.83 -18.26
N VAL A 27 12.89 11.86 -17.91
CA VAL A 27 13.05 10.51 -18.43
C VAL A 27 12.96 10.65 -19.95
N PRO A 28 14.02 10.28 -20.69
CA PRO A 28 14.00 10.45 -22.13
C PRO A 28 12.83 9.64 -22.70
N LEU A 29 12.18 10.20 -23.70
CA LEU A 29 11.16 9.49 -24.45
C LEU A 29 11.70 8.11 -24.86
N ASN A 30 10.94 7.04 -24.62
CA ASN A 30 11.36 5.64 -24.76
C ASN A 30 12.57 5.27 -23.86
N GLY A 31 12.64 5.87 -22.71
CA GLY A 31 13.58 5.53 -21.66
C GLY A 31 12.90 4.89 -20.46
N LEU A 32 13.69 4.28 -19.59
CA LEU A 32 13.22 3.76 -18.31
C LEU A 32 13.65 4.71 -17.19
N THR A 33 12.75 4.97 -16.27
CA THR A 33 13.12 5.59 -15.01
C THR A 33 14.14 4.73 -14.26
N PRO A 34 14.89 5.29 -13.32
CA PRO A 34 15.72 4.49 -12.43
C PRO A 34 14.93 3.39 -11.71
N ALA A 35 13.70 3.69 -11.25
CA ALA A 35 12.79 2.73 -10.62
C ALA A 35 12.46 1.57 -11.54
N GLU A 36 12.04 1.87 -12.73
CA GLU A 36 11.70 0.84 -13.72
C GLU A 36 12.88 -0.08 -14.02
N LYS A 37 14.10 0.48 -14.12
CA LYS A 37 15.33 -0.32 -14.29
C LYS A 37 15.56 -1.25 -13.10
N LEU A 38 15.41 -0.72 -11.87
CA LEU A 38 15.57 -1.49 -10.63
C LEU A 38 14.51 -2.59 -10.49
N THR A 39 13.30 -2.29 -10.89
CA THR A 39 12.17 -3.23 -10.82
C THR A 39 12.10 -4.18 -12.02
N GLY A 40 13.10 -4.17 -12.92
CA GLY A 40 13.27 -5.17 -13.99
C GLY A 40 12.51 -4.85 -15.29
N TRP A 41 12.01 -3.63 -15.46
CA TRP A 41 11.46 -3.20 -16.74
C TRP A 41 12.54 -3.15 -17.82
N THR A 42 12.17 -3.51 -19.04
CA THR A 42 13.01 -3.41 -20.24
C THR A 42 12.20 -2.78 -21.37
N MET A 43 12.87 -1.98 -22.19
CA MET A 43 12.22 -1.39 -23.37
C MET A 43 12.02 -2.45 -24.45
N LEU A 44 10.81 -2.49 -25.04
CA LEU A 44 10.50 -3.22 -26.26
C LEU A 44 10.64 -2.35 -27.52
N PHE A 45 10.79 -1.04 -27.34
CA PHE A 45 10.99 -0.07 -28.41
C PHE A 45 11.94 1.03 -27.94
N ASP A 46 12.98 1.29 -28.74
CA ASP A 46 14.06 2.23 -28.39
C ASP A 46 13.78 3.68 -28.86
N GLY A 47 12.65 3.89 -29.55
CA GLY A 47 12.31 5.19 -30.15
C GLY A 47 13.06 5.52 -31.43
N LYS A 48 13.95 4.66 -31.91
CA LYS A 48 14.85 4.94 -33.04
C LYS A 48 14.77 3.90 -34.15
N SER A 49 14.50 2.65 -33.81
CA SER A 49 14.48 1.55 -34.76
C SER A 49 13.29 0.63 -34.52
N THR A 50 12.94 -0.16 -35.52
CA THR A 50 11.93 -1.22 -35.43
C THR A 50 12.52 -2.55 -34.94
N THR A 51 13.74 -2.54 -34.45
CA THR A 51 14.44 -3.73 -33.92
C THR A 51 13.62 -4.39 -32.82
N GLY A 52 13.47 -5.71 -32.89
CA GLY A 52 12.63 -6.48 -31.96
C GLY A 52 11.19 -6.66 -32.42
N TRP A 53 10.80 -6.07 -33.56
CA TRP A 53 9.48 -6.17 -34.17
C TRP A 53 9.56 -6.70 -35.61
N ARG A 54 8.55 -7.40 -36.05
CA ARG A 54 8.38 -7.88 -37.44
C ARG A 54 6.92 -8.02 -37.78
N ASN A 55 6.56 -8.06 -39.07
CA ASN A 55 5.19 -8.39 -39.45
C ASN A 55 4.85 -9.82 -39.06
N PHE A 56 3.57 -10.03 -38.76
CA PHE A 56 3.02 -11.37 -38.51
C PHE A 56 3.26 -12.28 -39.71
N LYS A 57 3.84 -13.46 -39.45
CA LYS A 57 4.24 -14.45 -40.47
C LYS A 57 5.25 -13.97 -41.51
N LYS A 58 6.09 -12.97 -41.18
CA LYS A 58 7.18 -12.49 -42.03
C LYS A 58 8.44 -12.27 -41.20
N ASP A 59 9.58 -12.30 -41.87
CA ASP A 59 10.88 -12.09 -41.20
C ASP A 59 11.25 -10.60 -40.98
N GLY A 60 10.61 -9.69 -41.72
CA GLY A 60 10.86 -8.24 -41.64
C GLY A 60 9.62 -7.46 -41.30
N ILE A 61 9.78 -6.14 -41.23
CA ILE A 61 8.70 -5.17 -41.04
C ILE A 61 8.47 -4.38 -42.36
N SER A 62 7.20 -4.11 -42.66
CA SER A 62 6.82 -3.37 -43.89
C SER A 62 7.06 -1.86 -43.69
N ASP A 63 7.24 -1.14 -44.82
CA ASP A 63 7.37 0.32 -44.86
C ASP A 63 6.12 1.06 -44.32
N GLY A 64 5.02 0.35 -44.14
CA GLY A 64 3.80 0.87 -43.55
C GLY A 64 3.92 1.15 -42.04
N TRP A 65 4.93 0.58 -41.39
CA TRP A 65 5.32 0.89 -40.02
C TRP A 65 6.65 1.65 -40.00
N GLN A 66 6.66 2.85 -39.44
CA GLN A 66 7.84 3.72 -39.39
C GLN A 66 8.02 4.31 -38.00
N VAL A 67 9.27 4.65 -37.69
CA VAL A 67 9.56 5.47 -36.50
C VAL A 67 9.42 6.95 -36.88
N LYS A 68 8.46 7.63 -36.24
CA LYS A 68 8.22 9.07 -36.41
C LYS A 68 8.12 9.74 -35.03
N ASP A 69 8.85 10.80 -34.85
CA ASP A 69 8.86 11.59 -33.60
C ASP A 69 9.04 10.71 -32.34
N GLY A 70 9.92 9.71 -32.42
CA GLY A 70 10.17 8.77 -31.35
C GLY A 70 9.03 7.77 -31.10
N ALA A 71 8.07 7.63 -32.00
CA ALA A 71 6.97 6.67 -31.92
C ALA A 71 6.96 5.67 -33.07
N LEU A 72 6.64 4.43 -32.79
CA LEU A 72 6.38 3.38 -33.77
C LEU A 72 4.98 3.60 -34.35
N SER A 73 4.90 4.07 -35.57
CA SER A 73 3.67 4.57 -36.18
C SER A 73 3.27 3.77 -37.41
N ARG A 74 2.02 3.40 -37.49
CA ARG A 74 1.36 2.89 -38.69
C ARG A 74 1.02 4.08 -39.59
N VAL A 75 1.68 4.18 -40.77
CA VAL A 75 1.65 5.38 -41.62
C VAL A 75 1.06 5.14 -43.00
N ALA A 76 0.91 3.90 -43.45
CA ALA A 76 0.42 3.57 -44.80
C ALA A 76 -0.49 2.36 -44.83
N ALA A 77 -1.39 2.28 -45.82
CA ALA A 77 -2.25 1.14 -46.06
C ALA A 77 -1.42 -0.14 -46.29
N GLY A 78 -1.96 -1.29 -45.84
CA GLY A 78 -1.31 -2.58 -46.02
C GLY A 78 -0.07 -2.79 -45.15
N ALA A 79 0.08 -2.02 -44.09
CA ALA A 79 1.18 -2.17 -43.13
C ALA A 79 1.23 -3.58 -42.52
N GLY A 80 0.05 -4.17 -42.29
CA GLY A 80 -0.12 -5.46 -41.63
C GLY A 80 0.22 -5.45 -40.14
N ASP A 81 -0.32 -6.40 -39.42
CA ASP A 81 -0.06 -6.56 -37.98
C ASP A 81 1.43 -6.82 -37.73
N ILE A 82 1.98 -6.21 -36.67
CA ILE A 82 3.36 -6.45 -36.25
C ILE A 82 3.40 -7.14 -34.90
N ILE A 83 4.39 -8.01 -34.72
CA ILE A 83 4.58 -8.78 -33.50
C ILE A 83 6.00 -8.62 -32.96
N THR A 84 6.17 -8.79 -31.65
CA THR A 84 7.50 -8.91 -31.06
C THR A 84 8.22 -10.14 -31.59
N VAL A 85 9.54 -10.09 -31.79
CA VAL A 85 10.36 -11.26 -32.14
C VAL A 85 10.37 -12.28 -31.00
N LYS A 86 10.43 -11.80 -29.76
CA LYS A 86 10.36 -12.63 -28.55
C LYS A 86 8.92 -12.98 -28.20
N GLN A 87 8.76 -14.10 -27.51
CA GLN A 87 7.48 -14.57 -26.95
C GLN A 87 7.51 -14.47 -25.42
N TYR A 88 6.36 -14.18 -24.84
CA TYR A 88 6.18 -13.96 -23.41
C TYR A 88 5.04 -14.83 -22.87
N GLU A 89 5.22 -15.36 -21.67
CA GLU A 89 4.21 -16.17 -20.95
C GLU A 89 3.48 -15.29 -19.93
N TYR A 90 4.21 -14.83 -18.90
CA TYR A 90 3.72 -13.89 -17.91
C TYR A 90 4.54 -12.61 -18.00
N PHE A 91 3.88 -11.48 -17.88
CA PHE A 91 4.52 -10.18 -18.04
C PHE A 91 3.62 -9.03 -17.58
N GLU A 92 4.22 -7.90 -17.37
CA GLU A 92 3.57 -6.60 -17.37
C GLU A 92 4.02 -5.83 -18.60
N LEU A 93 3.08 -5.24 -19.30
CA LEU A 93 3.30 -4.41 -20.49
C LEU A 93 2.76 -3.01 -20.18
N SER A 94 3.58 -1.98 -20.40
CA SER A 94 3.13 -0.60 -20.39
C SER A 94 3.52 0.05 -21.70
N LEU A 95 2.59 0.79 -22.30
CA LEU A 95 2.83 1.56 -23.52
C LEU A 95 1.92 2.79 -23.59
N ASP A 96 2.37 3.81 -24.30
CA ASP A 96 1.51 4.91 -24.70
C ASP A 96 1.04 4.69 -26.14
N TYR A 97 -0.25 4.96 -26.40
CA TYR A 97 -0.79 5.00 -27.76
C TYR A 97 -1.44 6.35 -28.07
N LYS A 98 -1.42 6.72 -29.34
CA LYS A 98 -2.13 7.87 -29.90
C LYS A 98 -2.84 7.43 -31.17
N ILE A 99 -4.18 7.57 -31.17
CA ILE A 99 -5.05 7.16 -32.27
C ILE A 99 -5.58 8.37 -33.04
N SER A 100 -5.77 8.25 -34.34
CA SER A 100 -6.44 9.26 -35.17
C SER A 100 -7.94 9.35 -34.87
N LYS A 101 -8.57 10.46 -35.25
CA LYS A 101 -10.02 10.63 -35.17
C LYS A 101 -10.74 9.50 -35.94
N GLY A 102 -11.71 8.88 -35.28
CA GLY A 102 -12.44 7.70 -35.79
C GLY A 102 -11.59 6.44 -35.92
N GLY A 103 -10.36 6.47 -35.42
CA GLY A 103 -9.40 5.39 -35.61
C GLY A 103 -9.65 4.17 -34.74
N ASN A 104 -9.19 3.01 -35.25
CA ASN A 104 -9.24 1.72 -34.58
C ASN A 104 -7.90 0.98 -34.74
N SER A 105 -7.50 0.27 -33.70
CA SER A 105 -6.34 -0.59 -33.59
C SER A 105 -6.52 -1.53 -32.40
N GLY A 106 -5.50 -2.33 -32.06
CA GLY A 106 -5.53 -3.23 -30.90
C GLY A 106 -4.14 -3.64 -30.44
N VAL A 107 -4.04 -4.02 -29.17
CA VAL A 107 -2.85 -4.65 -28.58
C VAL A 107 -3.23 -6.08 -28.20
N MET A 108 -2.59 -7.08 -28.82
CA MET A 108 -2.86 -8.48 -28.54
C MET A 108 -1.70 -9.12 -27.81
N TYR A 109 -1.99 -10.14 -27.02
CA TYR A 109 -0.97 -10.91 -26.32
C TYR A 109 -1.16 -12.41 -26.55
N HIS A 110 -0.13 -13.21 -26.25
CA HIS A 110 -0.08 -14.64 -26.49
C HIS A 110 -0.42 -15.03 -27.95
N VAL A 111 -0.06 -14.17 -28.89
CA VAL A 111 -0.28 -14.43 -30.31
C VAL A 111 0.63 -15.56 -30.76
N SER A 112 0.03 -16.58 -31.44
CA SER A 112 0.73 -17.65 -32.12
C SER A 112 0.57 -17.51 -33.63
N GLU A 113 1.59 -17.90 -34.38
CA GLU A 113 1.57 -17.92 -35.84
C GLU A 113 1.00 -19.22 -36.44
N SER A 114 0.43 -20.11 -35.59
CA SER A 114 -0.22 -21.36 -36.02
C SER A 114 -1.43 -21.14 -36.94
N LEU A 115 -2.18 -20.04 -36.69
CA LEU A 115 -3.39 -19.70 -37.45
C LEU A 115 -3.18 -18.47 -38.34
N ALA A 116 -4.16 -18.20 -39.24
CA ALA A 116 -4.04 -17.22 -40.32
C ALA A 116 -3.98 -15.76 -39.87
N ARG A 117 -4.47 -15.42 -38.68
CA ARG A 117 -4.53 -14.05 -38.14
C ARG A 117 -4.13 -14.02 -36.68
N PRO A 118 -3.53 -12.92 -36.19
CA PRO A 118 -3.14 -12.78 -34.77
C PRO A 118 -4.31 -13.00 -33.82
N TRP A 119 -5.46 -12.40 -34.09
CA TRP A 119 -6.66 -12.46 -33.25
C TRP A 119 -7.39 -13.83 -33.28
N HIS A 120 -6.91 -14.81 -34.07
CA HIS A 120 -7.37 -16.19 -33.95
C HIS A 120 -6.84 -16.93 -32.74
N THR A 121 -5.74 -16.42 -32.13
CA THR A 121 -5.06 -17.04 -31.00
C THR A 121 -4.92 -16.09 -29.84
N GLY A 122 -4.56 -14.82 -30.11
CA GLY A 122 -4.26 -13.79 -29.11
C GLY A 122 -5.48 -12.94 -28.75
N PRO A 123 -5.83 -12.87 -27.46
CA PRO A 123 -6.81 -11.91 -26.96
C PRO A 123 -6.37 -10.47 -27.23
N GLU A 124 -7.33 -9.60 -27.57
CA GLU A 124 -7.10 -8.23 -27.99
C GLU A 124 -7.62 -7.22 -26.97
N ILE A 125 -6.76 -6.27 -26.59
CA ILE A 125 -7.17 -5.08 -25.87
C ILE A 125 -7.40 -3.99 -26.90
N GLN A 126 -8.63 -3.48 -26.94
CA GLN A 126 -9.08 -2.51 -27.92
C GLN A 126 -8.34 -1.19 -27.79
N VAL A 127 -7.96 -0.62 -28.91
CA VAL A 127 -7.41 0.72 -29.06
C VAL A 127 -8.25 1.46 -30.09
N GLN A 128 -9.05 2.44 -29.65
CA GLN A 128 -9.82 3.25 -30.59
C GLN A 128 -10.11 4.65 -30.05
N ASP A 129 -10.60 5.50 -30.93
CA ASP A 129 -11.27 6.75 -30.55
C ASP A 129 -12.68 6.42 -30.04
N ASN A 130 -12.91 6.62 -28.73
CA ASN A 130 -14.18 6.29 -28.11
C ASN A 130 -15.35 7.22 -28.52
N VAL A 131 -15.04 8.37 -29.11
CA VAL A 131 -16.04 9.38 -29.53
C VAL A 131 -16.52 9.10 -30.95
N ASP A 132 -15.59 9.07 -31.91
CA ASP A 132 -15.92 8.95 -33.35
C ASP A 132 -15.62 7.54 -33.90
N GLY A 133 -15.14 6.62 -33.08
CA GLY A 133 -14.85 5.23 -33.46
C GLY A 133 -16.14 4.41 -33.72
N HIS A 134 -16.09 3.55 -34.70
CA HIS A 134 -17.25 2.78 -35.19
C HIS A 134 -17.52 1.49 -34.41
N ASP A 135 -16.57 0.96 -33.64
CA ASP A 135 -16.79 -0.28 -32.88
C ASP A 135 -17.51 0.03 -31.57
N ALA A 136 -18.46 -0.81 -31.20
CA ALA A 136 -19.18 -0.72 -29.94
C ALA A 136 -18.31 -1.08 -28.74
N GLN A 137 -17.19 -1.77 -28.96
CA GLN A 137 -16.23 -2.13 -27.91
C GLN A 137 -15.20 -1.02 -27.77
N LYS A 138 -15.16 -0.41 -26.61
CA LYS A 138 -14.38 0.80 -26.34
C LYS A 138 -12.91 0.49 -26.04
N ALA A 139 -12.06 1.50 -26.16
CA ALA A 139 -10.64 1.38 -25.85
C ALA A 139 -10.43 0.88 -24.42
N GLY A 140 -9.42 0.00 -24.24
CA GLY A 140 -9.12 -0.65 -22.98
C GLY A 140 -9.98 -1.89 -22.69
N TRP A 141 -11.06 -2.17 -23.45
CA TRP A 141 -11.81 -3.40 -23.26
C TRP A 141 -11.03 -4.61 -23.79
N LEU A 142 -11.15 -5.74 -23.12
CA LEU A 142 -10.71 -7.01 -23.69
C LEU A 142 -11.81 -7.50 -24.64
N TYR A 143 -11.53 -7.38 -25.91
CA TYR A 143 -12.50 -7.44 -27.00
C TYR A 143 -13.44 -8.65 -26.91
N GLN A 144 -14.75 -8.38 -26.79
CA GLN A 144 -15.84 -9.34 -26.58
C GLN A 144 -15.78 -10.18 -25.29
N LEU A 145 -14.82 -9.96 -24.42
CA LEU A 145 -14.67 -10.75 -23.19
C LEU A 145 -14.94 -9.93 -21.93
N TYR A 146 -14.23 -8.84 -21.73
CA TYR A 146 -14.35 -8.02 -20.52
C TYR A 146 -14.45 -6.54 -20.87
N LYS A 147 -15.25 -5.83 -20.09
CA LYS A 147 -15.40 -4.36 -20.13
C LYS A 147 -15.25 -3.78 -18.73
N PRO A 148 -14.97 -2.49 -18.61
CA PRO A 148 -14.93 -1.83 -17.31
C PRO A 148 -16.19 -2.11 -16.50
N SER A 149 -16.01 -2.31 -15.21
CA SER A 149 -17.13 -2.41 -14.28
C SER A 149 -16.79 -1.60 -13.05
N LYS A 150 -17.60 -0.57 -12.74
CA LYS A 150 -17.45 0.15 -11.48
C LYS A 150 -17.52 -0.83 -10.31
N PRO A 151 -16.48 -0.94 -9.48
CA PRO A 151 -16.54 -1.77 -8.29
C PRO A 151 -17.62 -1.24 -7.32
N ASN A 152 -18.20 -2.11 -6.53
CA ASN A 152 -19.30 -1.75 -5.62
C ASN A 152 -18.95 -0.60 -4.67
N TRP A 153 -17.69 -0.50 -4.23
CA TRP A 153 -17.21 0.58 -3.38
C TRP A 153 -17.27 1.96 -4.09
N ALA A 154 -16.94 2.04 -5.37
CA ALA A 154 -17.01 3.29 -6.13
C ALA A 154 -18.46 3.78 -6.25
N LYS A 155 -19.41 2.85 -6.45
CA LYS A 155 -20.85 3.16 -6.44
C LYS A 155 -21.33 3.65 -5.07
N MET A 156 -20.82 3.06 -3.99
CA MET A 156 -21.14 3.50 -2.63
C MET A 156 -20.53 4.89 -2.35
N PHE A 157 -19.31 5.13 -2.78
CA PHE A 157 -18.61 6.39 -2.58
C PHE A 157 -19.26 7.55 -3.37
N GLU A 158 -19.63 7.29 -4.63
CA GLU A 158 -20.40 8.25 -5.45
C GLU A 158 -21.75 8.60 -4.79
N ALA A 159 -22.43 7.61 -4.22
CA ALA A 159 -23.72 7.81 -3.54
C ALA A 159 -23.59 8.58 -2.22
N GLN A 160 -22.46 8.46 -1.51
CA GLN A 160 -22.26 9.05 -0.18
C GLN A 160 -21.65 10.45 -0.22
N VAL A 161 -20.79 10.77 -1.18
CA VAL A 161 -20.01 12.02 -1.20
C VAL A 161 -20.22 12.88 -2.44
N GLY A 162 -21.07 12.47 -3.39
CA GLY A 162 -21.31 13.25 -4.63
C GLY A 162 -20.04 13.44 -5.48
N TYR A 163 -19.07 12.56 -5.36
CA TYR A 163 -17.77 12.66 -6.00
C TYR A 163 -17.90 12.48 -7.51
N GLN A 164 -17.73 13.56 -8.27
CA GLN A 164 -17.57 13.52 -9.72
C GLN A 164 -16.09 13.30 -10.07
N GLY A 165 -15.61 12.10 -9.83
CA GLY A 165 -14.24 11.72 -10.13
C GLY A 165 -14.02 11.29 -11.58
N ILE A 166 -12.87 10.65 -11.83
CA ILE A 166 -12.50 10.07 -13.13
C ILE A 166 -13.61 9.11 -13.57
N ASP A 167 -14.06 9.24 -14.82
CA ASP A 167 -15.01 8.26 -15.40
C ASP A 167 -14.33 6.89 -15.48
N MET A 168 -14.72 6.00 -14.59
CA MET A 168 -14.17 4.64 -14.52
C MET A 168 -14.66 3.74 -15.65
N ASP A 169 -15.67 4.15 -16.39
CA ASP A 169 -16.17 3.43 -17.55
C ASP A 169 -15.50 3.91 -18.86
N ASP A 170 -14.96 5.14 -18.87
CA ASP A 170 -14.17 5.69 -19.99
C ASP A 170 -13.08 6.66 -19.49
N ALA A 171 -11.90 6.12 -19.29
CA ALA A 171 -10.72 6.91 -18.90
C ALA A 171 -9.89 7.38 -20.10
N THR A 172 -10.41 7.32 -21.34
CA THR A 172 -9.67 7.73 -22.53
C THR A 172 -9.45 9.24 -22.59
N ARG A 173 -8.34 9.64 -23.20
CA ARG A 173 -8.11 11.00 -23.68
C ARG A 173 -8.55 11.08 -25.16
N PRO A 174 -8.99 12.26 -25.62
CA PRO A 174 -9.46 12.45 -26.99
C PRO A 174 -8.46 11.97 -28.06
N ALA A 175 -8.97 11.63 -29.24
CA ALA A 175 -8.15 11.31 -30.42
C ALA A 175 -7.08 12.38 -30.65
N GLY A 176 -5.88 11.95 -31.05
CA GLY A 176 -4.71 12.81 -31.21
C GLY A 176 -3.93 13.07 -29.92
N GLN A 177 -4.42 12.67 -28.75
CA GLN A 177 -3.72 12.71 -27.50
C GLN A 177 -3.13 11.33 -27.12
N TRP A 178 -2.08 11.34 -26.29
CA TRP A 178 -1.45 10.12 -25.80
C TRP A 178 -2.25 9.52 -24.63
N ASN A 179 -2.59 8.24 -24.76
CA ASN A 179 -3.20 7.41 -23.73
C ASN A 179 -2.17 6.38 -23.26
N GLN A 180 -2.13 6.08 -21.98
CA GLN A 180 -1.30 5.02 -21.40
C GLN A 180 -2.14 3.76 -21.22
N LEU A 181 -1.69 2.65 -21.80
CA LEU A 181 -2.24 1.31 -21.58
C LEU A 181 -1.26 0.51 -20.72
N TYR A 182 -1.77 -0.09 -19.66
CA TYR A 182 -1.04 -1.07 -18.85
C TYR A 182 -1.78 -2.39 -18.86
N VAL A 183 -1.03 -3.48 -18.99
CA VAL A 183 -1.54 -4.84 -19.04
C VAL A 183 -0.66 -5.75 -18.21
N ARG A 184 -1.24 -6.42 -17.25
CA ARG A 184 -0.58 -7.49 -16.51
C ARG A 184 -1.17 -8.83 -16.90
N ILE A 185 -0.31 -9.74 -17.34
CA ILE A 185 -0.66 -11.14 -17.63
C ILE A 185 0.06 -12.04 -16.65
N ALA A 186 -0.68 -12.63 -15.75
CA ALA A 186 -0.19 -13.49 -14.68
C ALA A 186 -0.96 -14.81 -14.61
N LYS A 187 -0.45 -15.76 -13.86
CA LYS A 187 -1.03 -17.12 -13.78
C LYS A 187 -2.48 -17.15 -13.30
N LYS A 188 -2.85 -16.26 -12.37
CA LYS A 188 -4.18 -16.27 -11.74
C LYS A 188 -4.90 -14.93 -11.81
N ASP A 189 -4.18 -13.84 -11.94
CA ASP A 189 -4.74 -12.51 -11.86
C ASP A 189 -4.13 -11.62 -12.95
N CYS A 190 -4.87 -11.43 -14.02
CA CYS A 190 -4.54 -10.55 -15.12
C CYS A 190 -5.31 -9.24 -14.96
N GLU A 191 -4.74 -8.14 -15.40
CA GLU A 191 -5.32 -6.80 -15.24
C GLU A 191 -5.14 -5.97 -16.50
N VAL A 192 -6.11 -5.09 -16.78
CA VAL A 192 -6.00 -4.04 -17.79
C VAL A 192 -6.31 -2.70 -17.14
N GLN A 193 -5.41 -1.72 -17.34
CA GLN A 193 -5.61 -0.33 -16.93
C GLN A 193 -5.49 0.61 -18.11
N LEU A 194 -6.27 1.69 -18.09
CA LEU A 194 -6.19 2.78 -19.05
C LEU A 194 -6.02 4.11 -18.31
N ASN A 195 -4.96 4.85 -18.65
CA ASN A 195 -4.61 6.13 -18.01
C ASN A 195 -4.57 6.04 -16.47
N GLY A 196 -4.08 4.93 -15.91
CA GLY A 196 -3.99 4.67 -14.48
C GLY A 196 -5.30 4.22 -13.82
N VAL A 197 -6.37 4.03 -14.59
CA VAL A 197 -7.64 3.49 -14.10
C VAL A 197 -7.71 2.00 -14.37
N SER A 198 -7.83 1.18 -13.32
CA SER A 198 -8.06 -0.26 -13.45
C SER A 198 -9.46 -0.52 -14.01
N TYR A 199 -9.53 -1.15 -15.16
CA TYR A 199 -10.78 -1.44 -15.85
C TYR A 199 -11.41 -2.75 -15.41
N PHE A 200 -10.62 -3.80 -15.36
CA PHE A 200 -11.05 -5.13 -14.91
C PHE A 200 -9.85 -6.04 -14.64
N HIS A 201 -10.13 -7.04 -13.82
CA HIS A 201 -9.26 -8.19 -13.62
C HIS A 201 -9.89 -9.44 -14.21
N PHE A 202 -9.06 -10.40 -14.60
CA PHE A 202 -9.52 -11.66 -15.15
C PHE A 202 -8.51 -12.79 -14.92
N ASN A 203 -8.99 -14.02 -15.00
CA ASN A 203 -8.14 -15.20 -14.87
C ASN A 203 -8.35 -16.12 -16.07
N MET A 204 -7.33 -16.25 -16.91
CA MET A 204 -7.37 -17.07 -18.13
C MET A 204 -7.54 -18.57 -17.85
N ASN A 205 -7.33 -19.01 -16.61
CA ASN A 205 -7.53 -20.40 -16.18
C ASN A 205 -8.89 -20.62 -15.49
N SER A 206 -9.78 -19.61 -15.48
CA SER A 206 -11.08 -19.69 -14.82
C SER A 206 -12.18 -20.26 -15.72
N LYS A 207 -13.25 -20.73 -15.09
CA LYS A 207 -14.48 -21.09 -15.80
C LYS A 207 -15.13 -19.87 -16.48
N ASP A 208 -15.08 -18.68 -15.85
CA ASP A 208 -15.60 -17.44 -16.42
C ASP A 208 -14.92 -17.11 -17.75
N TRP A 209 -13.60 -17.25 -17.83
CA TRP A 209 -12.83 -17.07 -19.06
C TRP A 209 -13.31 -18.00 -20.19
N THR A 210 -13.42 -19.28 -19.91
CA THR A 210 -13.89 -20.29 -20.90
C THR A 210 -15.33 -20.05 -21.34
N ASP A 211 -16.21 -19.69 -20.41
CA ASP A 211 -17.62 -19.41 -20.71
C ASP A 211 -17.78 -18.16 -21.59
N ARG A 212 -16.96 -17.11 -21.36
CA ARG A 212 -16.96 -15.90 -22.20
C ARG A 212 -16.46 -16.18 -23.60
N ILE A 213 -15.38 -16.93 -23.75
CA ILE A 213 -14.88 -17.34 -25.06
C ILE A 213 -15.96 -18.11 -25.81
N ALA A 214 -16.61 -19.09 -25.16
CA ALA A 214 -17.65 -19.91 -25.75
C ALA A 214 -18.86 -19.08 -26.26
N LYS A 215 -19.13 -17.93 -25.66
CA LYS A 215 -20.21 -17.00 -26.05
C LYS A 215 -19.77 -15.93 -27.05
N SER A 216 -18.48 -15.83 -27.35
CA SER A 216 -17.91 -14.81 -28.23
C SER A 216 -17.75 -15.32 -29.67
N LYS A 217 -17.44 -14.42 -30.64
CA LYS A 217 -17.05 -14.79 -31.99
C LYS A 217 -15.82 -15.71 -32.05
N PHE A 218 -15.06 -15.79 -30.97
CA PHE A 218 -13.83 -16.57 -30.87
C PHE A 218 -14.04 -18.05 -30.55
N ALA A 219 -15.27 -18.46 -30.21
CA ALA A 219 -15.63 -19.87 -29.94
C ALA A 219 -15.20 -20.84 -31.04
N LYS A 220 -15.17 -20.37 -32.32
CA LYS A 220 -14.76 -21.15 -33.47
C LYS A 220 -13.24 -21.34 -33.61
N TYR A 221 -12.44 -20.67 -32.80
CA TYR A 221 -10.97 -20.80 -32.84
C TYR A 221 -10.50 -21.58 -31.60
N PRO A 222 -10.11 -22.85 -31.74
CA PRO A 222 -9.85 -23.73 -30.60
C PRO A 222 -8.61 -23.31 -29.78
N GLU A 223 -7.67 -22.57 -30.40
CA GLU A 223 -6.44 -22.09 -29.76
C GLU A 223 -6.60 -20.69 -29.15
N PHE A 224 -7.71 -20.00 -29.32
CA PHE A 224 -7.89 -18.64 -28.83
C PHE A 224 -7.80 -18.58 -27.32
N GLY A 225 -6.86 -17.73 -26.81
CA GLY A 225 -6.63 -17.53 -25.39
C GLY A 225 -6.08 -18.75 -24.63
N LYS A 226 -5.57 -19.77 -25.34
CA LYS A 226 -5.04 -21.00 -24.74
C LYS A 226 -3.55 -21.25 -24.98
N THR A 227 -2.89 -20.42 -25.78
CA THR A 227 -1.48 -20.61 -26.14
C THR A 227 -0.51 -20.49 -24.96
N GLY A 228 -0.92 -19.81 -23.87
CA GLY A 228 -0.16 -19.66 -22.63
C GLY A 228 1.14 -18.86 -22.75
N LYS A 229 1.75 -18.86 -23.94
CA LYS A 229 2.95 -18.09 -24.30
C LYS A 229 2.85 -17.70 -25.77
N GLY A 230 3.24 -16.47 -26.08
CA GLY A 230 3.19 -15.99 -27.47
C GLY A 230 3.75 -14.59 -27.62
N HIS A 231 3.55 -14.04 -28.80
CA HIS A 231 4.00 -12.70 -29.16
C HIS A 231 3.03 -11.62 -28.63
N ILE A 232 3.55 -10.42 -28.40
CA ILE A 232 2.75 -9.19 -28.27
C ILE A 232 2.58 -8.65 -29.69
N CYS A 233 1.36 -8.25 -30.03
CA CYS A 233 1.00 -7.77 -31.36
C CYS A 233 0.41 -6.36 -31.28
N LEU A 234 0.81 -5.50 -32.24
CA LEU A 234 0.18 -4.21 -32.51
C LEU A 234 -0.56 -4.32 -33.84
N GLN A 235 -1.86 -4.01 -33.81
CA GLN A 235 -2.77 -4.26 -34.91
C GLN A 235 -2.76 -3.15 -35.96
N ASP A 236 -2.74 -3.54 -37.25
CA ASP A 236 -3.10 -2.69 -38.38
C ASP A 236 -4.60 -2.84 -38.72
N HIS A 237 -5.42 -1.91 -38.25
CA HIS A 237 -6.84 -1.86 -38.57
C HIS A 237 -7.18 -0.83 -39.66
N GLY A 238 -6.18 -0.34 -40.39
CA GLY A 238 -6.36 0.62 -41.48
C GLY A 238 -6.21 2.09 -41.07
N ASN A 239 -6.25 2.44 -39.79
CA ASN A 239 -6.17 3.79 -39.30
C ASN A 239 -4.76 4.17 -38.81
N MET A 240 -4.45 5.46 -38.75
CA MET A 240 -3.20 5.92 -38.17
C MET A 240 -3.21 5.73 -36.66
N VAL A 241 -2.21 5.04 -36.16
CA VAL A 241 -1.93 4.84 -34.74
C VAL A 241 -0.43 4.96 -34.50
N SER A 242 -0.05 5.49 -33.37
CA SER A 242 1.35 5.62 -32.93
C SER A 242 1.51 5.05 -31.54
N TYR A 243 2.61 4.35 -31.29
CA TYR A 243 2.97 3.73 -30.03
C TYR A 243 4.34 4.21 -29.57
N ARG A 244 4.52 4.50 -28.28
CA ARG A 244 5.80 4.88 -27.68
C ARG A 244 5.88 4.37 -26.24
N ASN A 245 7.03 4.56 -25.59
CA ASN A 245 7.26 4.11 -24.23
C ASN A 245 6.87 2.63 -24.01
N ILE A 246 7.04 1.80 -25.05
CA ILE A 246 6.69 0.38 -25.02
C ILE A 246 7.73 -0.34 -24.16
N LYS A 247 7.33 -0.78 -22.99
CA LYS A 247 8.20 -1.45 -22.02
C LYS A 247 7.52 -2.66 -21.41
N ILE A 248 8.32 -3.63 -21.05
CA ILE A 248 7.87 -4.89 -20.48
C ILE A 248 8.67 -5.20 -19.21
N ARG A 249 7.98 -5.77 -18.22
CA ARG A 249 8.61 -6.41 -17.06
C ARG A 249 8.24 -7.88 -17.07
N LEU A 250 9.24 -8.74 -16.87
CA LEU A 250 8.99 -10.17 -16.67
C LEU A 250 8.92 -10.45 -15.17
N PRO A 251 8.11 -11.44 -14.75
CA PRO A 251 8.11 -11.89 -13.36
C PRO A 251 9.54 -12.19 -12.92
N ARG A 252 9.95 -11.68 -11.75
CA ARG A 252 11.26 -12.03 -11.18
C ARG A 252 11.24 -13.48 -10.73
N ALA A 253 12.40 -14.08 -10.50
CA ALA A 253 12.53 -15.42 -9.89
C ALA A 253 12.10 -15.41 -8.39
N GLY A 254 11.10 -14.74 -8.02
CA GLY A 254 10.40 -14.62 -6.75
C GLY A 254 8.97 -14.16 -6.96
N ASP A 255 8.67 -13.58 -8.13
CA ASP A 255 7.34 -13.18 -8.59
C ASP A 255 6.47 -14.37 -9.07
N ALA A 256 7.00 -15.59 -9.05
CA ALA A 256 6.12 -16.75 -9.02
C ALA A 256 5.20 -16.51 -7.83
N ALA A 257 3.91 -16.24 -8.10
CA ALA A 257 2.90 -16.20 -7.06
C ALA A 257 3.25 -17.29 -6.05
N PRO A 258 3.40 -16.96 -4.78
CA PRO A 258 3.91 -17.91 -3.81
C PRO A 258 3.15 -19.19 -4.06
N LYS A 259 3.84 -20.34 -3.99
CA LYS A 259 3.20 -21.68 -4.04
C LYS A 259 2.30 -21.82 -2.80
N SER A 260 1.64 -20.72 -2.42
CA SER A 260 0.71 -20.64 -1.32
C SER A 260 -0.57 -21.32 -1.77
N SER A 261 -0.92 -22.39 -1.12
CA SER A 261 -2.26 -22.90 -1.22
C SER A 261 -3.19 -21.85 -0.58
N ASN A 262 -4.06 -21.21 -1.36
CA ASN A 262 -5.17 -20.47 -0.79
C ASN A 262 -6.15 -21.50 -0.24
N SER A 263 -6.10 -21.71 1.07
CA SER A 263 -7.07 -22.53 1.76
C SER A 263 -8.12 -21.65 2.44
N VAL A 264 -9.28 -22.21 2.71
CA VAL A 264 -10.36 -21.52 3.43
C VAL A 264 -10.58 -22.26 4.73
N MET A 265 -10.47 -21.56 5.83
CA MET A 265 -10.82 -22.06 7.15
C MET A 265 -11.98 -21.22 7.69
N ASN A 266 -13.21 -21.66 7.43
CA ASN A 266 -14.39 -20.91 7.79
C ASN A 266 -14.64 -21.00 9.31
N LEU A 267 -14.15 -20.00 10.05
CA LEU A 267 -14.30 -19.89 11.50
C LEU A 267 -15.57 -19.11 11.85
N GLN A 268 -16.15 -19.40 13.01
CA GLN A 268 -17.21 -18.58 13.58
C GLN A 268 -16.60 -17.34 14.25
N VAL A 269 -17.15 -16.18 13.97
CA VAL A 269 -16.82 -14.90 14.65
C VAL A 269 -17.88 -14.64 15.71
N VAL A 270 -17.44 -14.32 16.91
CA VAL A 270 -18.33 -13.96 18.04
C VAL A 270 -17.81 -12.71 18.75
N GLU A 271 -18.71 -11.98 19.39
CA GLU A 271 -18.34 -10.94 20.35
C GLU A 271 -17.53 -11.58 21.49
N ALA A 272 -16.36 -11.01 21.79
CA ALA A 272 -15.51 -11.57 22.85
C ALA A 272 -16.07 -11.29 24.23
N PHE A 273 -16.71 -10.12 24.39
CA PHE A 273 -17.24 -9.59 25.65
C PHE A 273 -18.65 -9.03 25.43
N PRO A 274 -19.69 -9.88 25.34
CA PRO A 274 -21.05 -9.47 24.90
C PRO A 274 -21.78 -8.58 25.90
N GLU A 275 -21.36 -8.55 27.17
CA GLU A 275 -22.01 -7.77 28.22
C GLU A 275 -21.22 -6.54 28.67
N ILE A 276 -20.05 -6.26 28.01
CA ILE A 276 -19.16 -5.19 28.41
C ILE A 276 -19.78 -3.81 28.25
N LYS A 277 -19.54 -2.97 29.25
CA LYS A 277 -19.77 -1.52 29.20
C LYS A 277 -18.46 -0.81 29.39
N TRP A 278 -18.23 0.19 28.56
CA TRP A 278 -17.02 1.01 28.66
C TRP A 278 -17.29 2.19 29.59
N GLU A 279 -16.43 2.38 30.56
CA GLU A 279 -16.52 3.53 31.49
C GLU A 279 -16.49 4.84 30.68
N ASP A 280 -17.40 5.76 31.01
CA ASP A 280 -17.55 7.06 30.36
C ASP A 280 -17.75 6.99 28.81
N PHE A 281 -18.30 5.91 28.30
CA PHE A 281 -18.68 5.81 26.90
C PHE A 281 -20.20 5.74 26.79
N GLU A 282 -20.76 6.79 26.19
CA GLU A 282 -22.14 6.82 25.76
C GLU A 282 -22.21 6.82 24.24
N GLY A 283 -23.15 6.10 23.66
CA GLY A 283 -23.33 5.99 22.20
C GLY A 283 -23.75 7.30 21.51
N ALA A 284 -23.96 8.38 22.28
CA ALA A 284 -24.20 9.72 21.77
C ALA A 284 -23.59 10.76 22.71
N ASP A 285 -23.15 11.91 22.16
CA ASP A 285 -22.69 13.04 22.95
C ASP A 285 -23.86 13.89 23.49
N GLU A 286 -23.55 14.92 24.28
CA GLU A 286 -24.54 15.86 24.86
C GLU A 286 -25.43 16.56 23.83
N LYS A 287 -24.99 16.61 22.56
CA LYS A 287 -25.74 17.17 21.41
C LYS A 287 -26.50 16.10 20.63
N GLY A 288 -26.51 14.84 21.11
CA GLY A 288 -27.14 13.72 20.43
C GLY A 288 -26.39 13.21 19.20
N ARG A 289 -25.12 13.61 18.99
CA ARG A 289 -24.31 13.08 17.89
C ARG A 289 -23.79 11.71 18.26
N VAL A 290 -23.94 10.75 17.34
CA VAL A 290 -23.50 9.37 17.53
C VAL A 290 -22.01 9.32 17.82
N GLN A 291 -21.63 8.67 18.91
CA GLN A 291 -20.25 8.32 19.21
C GLN A 291 -20.01 6.86 18.88
N VAL A 292 -18.81 6.57 18.39
CA VAL A 292 -18.40 5.23 17.98
C VAL A 292 -17.16 4.83 18.79
N SER A 293 -17.22 3.68 19.46
CA SER A 293 -16.02 3.07 20.05
C SER A 293 -15.11 2.59 18.94
N ARG A 294 -13.84 3.01 18.98
CA ARG A 294 -12.82 2.72 17.96
C ARG A 294 -11.54 2.22 18.62
N PRO A 295 -11.50 0.99 19.14
CA PRO A 295 -10.28 0.43 19.72
C PRO A 295 -9.28 0.15 18.59
N VAL A 296 -8.22 0.95 18.52
CA VAL A 296 -7.17 0.88 17.50
C VAL A 296 -5.97 0.03 17.92
N GLU A 297 -5.90 -0.37 19.17
CA GLU A 297 -4.89 -1.31 19.68
C GLU A 297 -5.48 -2.14 20.82
N LEU A 298 -5.11 -3.41 20.90
CA LEU A 298 -5.54 -4.33 21.97
C LEU A 298 -4.37 -5.25 22.31
N ILE A 299 -3.86 -5.18 23.53
CA ILE A 299 -2.69 -5.97 23.94
C ILE A 299 -2.74 -6.30 25.43
N HIS A 300 -2.19 -7.46 25.82
CA HIS A 300 -2.03 -7.81 27.23
C HIS A 300 -0.79 -7.15 27.85
N PRO A 301 -0.81 -6.77 29.13
CA PRO A 301 0.35 -6.16 29.79
C PRO A 301 1.47 -7.15 30.14
N GLY A 302 1.24 -8.46 30.03
CA GLY A 302 2.24 -9.49 30.34
C GLY A 302 2.58 -9.61 31.83
N ASP A 303 1.69 -9.16 32.73
CA ASP A 303 1.91 -9.11 34.16
C ASP A 303 1.31 -10.31 34.93
N GLY A 304 0.65 -11.22 34.21
CA GLY A 304 -0.01 -12.39 34.77
C GLY A 304 -1.42 -12.10 35.33
N THR A 305 -1.99 -10.93 35.06
CA THR A 305 -3.30 -10.55 35.57
C THR A 305 -4.46 -10.93 34.65
N ASN A 306 -4.18 -11.52 33.48
CA ASN A 306 -5.14 -11.89 32.45
C ASN A 306 -6.05 -10.71 32.04
N ARG A 307 -5.44 -9.52 31.87
CA ARG A 307 -6.12 -8.32 31.38
C ARG A 307 -5.71 -8.02 29.93
N LEU A 308 -6.59 -7.32 29.24
CA LEU A 308 -6.30 -6.68 27.96
C LEU A 308 -6.36 -5.16 28.15
N PHE A 309 -5.45 -4.44 27.54
CA PHE A 309 -5.48 -2.99 27.42
C PHE A 309 -5.97 -2.65 26.03
N ALA A 310 -7.02 -1.83 25.94
CA ALA A 310 -7.63 -1.37 24.68
C ALA A 310 -7.42 0.15 24.55
N ALA A 311 -6.71 0.58 23.51
CA ALA A 311 -6.54 2.00 23.20
C ALA A 311 -7.67 2.46 22.27
N ASP A 312 -8.56 3.33 22.77
CA ASP A 312 -9.57 3.99 21.95
C ASP A 312 -8.98 5.23 21.27
N GLN A 313 -9.24 5.39 19.99
CA GLN A 313 -8.67 6.45 19.15
C GLN A 313 -8.89 7.87 19.70
N ARG A 314 -9.92 8.08 20.53
CA ARG A 314 -10.23 9.39 21.12
C ARG A 314 -9.31 9.79 22.28
N GLY A 315 -8.41 8.90 22.73
CA GLY A 315 -7.40 9.23 23.74
C GLY A 315 -7.59 8.57 25.10
N ARG A 316 -8.33 7.44 25.17
CA ARG A 316 -8.45 6.64 26.40
C ARG A 316 -7.82 5.27 26.22
N ILE A 317 -7.22 4.76 27.28
CA ILE A 317 -6.83 3.35 27.38
C ILE A 317 -7.70 2.71 28.47
N TYR A 318 -8.30 1.59 28.12
CA TYR A 318 -9.14 0.81 29.00
C TYR A 318 -8.46 -0.49 29.41
N ALA A 319 -8.69 -0.95 30.62
CA ALA A 319 -8.37 -2.31 31.06
C ALA A 319 -9.63 -3.16 31.07
N ILE A 320 -9.52 -4.37 30.53
CA ILE A 320 -10.59 -5.37 30.41
C ILE A 320 -10.08 -6.67 31.00
N HIS A 321 -10.78 -7.25 31.97
CA HIS A 321 -10.50 -8.62 32.38
C HIS A 321 -10.86 -9.59 31.24
N ASN A 322 -9.95 -10.45 30.86
CA ASN A 322 -10.15 -11.40 29.75
C ASN A 322 -11.05 -12.58 30.17
N GLN A 323 -12.32 -12.28 30.45
CA GLN A 323 -13.37 -13.23 30.81
C GLN A 323 -14.63 -12.90 30.02
N ALA A 324 -15.33 -13.91 29.49
CA ALA A 324 -16.47 -13.70 28.60
C ALA A 324 -17.66 -12.97 29.25
N ASP A 325 -17.78 -13.03 30.56
CA ASP A 325 -18.85 -12.42 31.37
C ASP A 325 -18.43 -11.08 32.00
N VAL A 326 -17.28 -10.50 31.59
CA VAL A 326 -16.83 -9.18 32.05
C VAL A 326 -17.88 -8.13 31.75
N LYS A 327 -18.18 -7.29 32.77
CA LYS A 327 -19.23 -6.26 32.69
C LYS A 327 -18.68 -4.88 32.37
N GLU A 328 -17.42 -4.62 32.71
CA GLU A 328 -16.86 -3.27 32.66
C GLU A 328 -15.45 -3.26 32.03
N ALA A 329 -15.23 -2.26 31.18
CA ALA A 329 -13.92 -1.81 30.75
C ALA A 329 -13.60 -0.52 31.51
N THR A 330 -12.58 -0.53 32.38
CA THR A 330 -12.23 0.60 33.23
C THR A 330 -11.16 1.47 32.59
N VAL A 331 -11.28 2.79 32.71
CA VAL A 331 -10.28 3.74 32.22
C VAL A 331 -9.02 3.64 33.07
N ILE A 332 -7.86 3.38 32.42
CA ILE A 332 -6.55 3.38 33.08
C ILE A 332 -5.69 4.57 32.72
N LEU A 333 -5.96 5.21 31.57
CA LEU A 333 -5.35 6.46 31.14
C LEU A 333 -6.36 7.27 30.33
N ASP A 334 -6.52 8.56 30.66
CA ASP A 334 -7.31 9.51 29.87
C ASP A 334 -6.40 10.69 29.46
N ILE A 335 -6.22 10.87 28.15
CA ILE A 335 -5.46 11.97 27.53
C ILE A 335 -6.28 12.67 26.44
N GLN A 336 -7.61 12.59 26.50
CA GLN A 336 -8.51 13.21 25.53
C GLN A 336 -8.32 14.74 25.42
N ASP A 337 -7.86 15.37 26.50
CA ASP A 337 -7.51 16.79 26.54
C ASP A 337 -6.32 17.16 25.64
N ARG A 338 -5.47 16.21 25.26
CA ARG A 338 -4.24 16.38 24.46
C ARG A 338 -4.38 15.87 23.05
N VAL A 339 -5.18 14.85 22.86
CA VAL A 339 -5.36 14.15 21.58
C VAL A 339 -6.24 14.97 20.64
N GLN A 340 -5.86 15.01 19.37
CA GLN A 340 -6.78 15.42 18.30
C GLN A 340 -7.81 14.31 18.14
N ALA A 341 -9.03 14.59 18.56
CA ALA A 341 -10.10 13.61 18.45
C ALA A 341 -10.46 13.34 16.99
N HIS A 342 -10.74 12.07 16.69
CA HIS A 342 -11.43 11.70 15.46
C HIS A 342 -12.78 12.40 15.41
N ASP A 343 -13.02 13.17 14.36
CA ASP A 343 -14.31 13.80 14.08
C ASP A 343 -14.87 13.21 12.78
N ALA A 344 -15.91 12.38 12.90
CA ALA A 344 -16.58 11.78 11.76
C ALA A 344 -17.17 12.83 10.79
N ALA A 345 -17.46 14.05 11.28
CA ALA A 345 -17.97 15.14 10.44
C ALA A 345 -16.87 15.80 9.59
N SER A 346 -15.61 15.74 10.03
CA SER A 346 -14.47 16.34 9.32
C SER A 346 -13.77 15.36 8.36
N ASN A 347 -14.19 14.11 8.29
CA ASN A 347 -13.60 13.05 7.49
C ASN A 347 -12.11 12.76 7.84
N VAL A 348 -11.68 13.13 9.05
CA VAL A 348 -10.33 12.89 9.58
C VAL A 348 -10.36 11.61 10.39
N ASN A 349 -9.91 10.50 9.81
CA ASN A 349 -10.00 9.18 10.45
C ASN A 349 -8.64 8.61 10.89
N GLU A 350 -7.53 9.28 10.58
CA GLU A 350 -6.18 8.81 10.89
C GLU A 350 -5.50 9.61 12.01
N GLU A 351 -6.17 10.60 12.61
CA GLU A 351 -5.69 11.33 13.80
C GLU A 351 -6.29 10.75 15.08
N GLY A 352 -5.58 10.87 16.19
CA GLY A 352 -6.02 10.39 17.49
C GLY A 352 -4.92 9.73 18.31
N LEU A 353 -5.30 8.90 19.28
CA LEU A 353 -4.43 7.90 19.90
C LEU A 353 -4.34 6.73 18.94
N LEU A 354 -3.17 6.50 18.32
CA LEU A 354 -3.01 5.61 17.17
C LEU A 354 -2.26 4.32 17.49
N GLY A 355 -1.47 4.31 18.56
CA GLY A 355 -0.72 3.12 18.93
C GLY A 355 -0.35 3.08 20.40
N MET A 356 -0.13 1.87 20.88
CA MET A 356 0.27 1.57 22.24
C MET A 356 1.27 0.42 22.25
N ALA A 357 2.29 0.51 23.10
CA ALA A 357 3.18 -0.61 23.39
C ALA A 357 3.39 -0.73 24.90
N ILE A 358 3.45 -1.95 25.39
CA ILE A 358 3.67 -2.25 26.80
C ILE A 358 5.14 -2.63 26.98
N HIS A 359 5.80 -2.02 27.96
CA HIS A 359 7.20 -2.33 28.24
C HIS A 359 7.38 -3.80 28.63
N PRO A 360 8.42 -4.52 28.15
CA PRO A 360 8.64 -5.92 28.52
C PRO A 360 8.76 -6.19 30.03
N LYS A 361 9.15 -5.15 30.81
CA LYS A 361 9.24 -5.18 32.27
C LYS A 361 8.05 -4.45 32.94
N PHE A 362 6.87 -4.42 32.29
CA PHE A 362 5.69 -3.69 32.77
C PHE A 362 5.35 -4.02 34.23
N LYS A 363 5.40 -5.28 34.60
CA LYS A 363 5.13 -5.74 35.97
C LYS A 363 5.99 -5.03 37.03
N GLN A 364 7.20 -4.58 36.65
CA GLN A 364 8.15 -3.91 37.53
C GLN A 364 8.06 -2.38 37.44
N ASN A 365 7.87 -1.83 36.24
CA ASN A 365 7.98 -0.40 35.99
C ASN A 365 6.68 0.31 35.66
N GLY A 366 5.62 -0.43 35.29
CA GLY A 366 4.31 0.13 34.92
C GLY A 366 4.34 0.94 33.61
N TYR A 367 5.36 0.82 32.76
CA TYR A 367 5.53 1.70 31.60
C TYR A 367 4.64 1.28 30.44
N VAL A 368 3.85 2.24 29.95
CA VAL A 368 3.03 2.18 28.75
C VAL A 368 3.48 3.29 27.81
N PHE A 369 3.77 2.93 26.56
CA PHE A 369 4.14 3.88 25.51
C PHE A 369 2.92 4.10 24.63
N VAL A 370 2.70 5.35 24.25
CA VAL A 370 1.60 5.75 23.37
C VAL A 370 2.10 6.62 22.24
N TYR A 371 1.47 6.45 21.09
CA TYR A 371 1.60 7.35 19.95
C TYR A 371 0.28 8.07 19.75
N TYR A 372 0.29 9.40 19.73
CA TYR A 372 -0.92 10.16 19.48
C TYR A 372 -0.65 11.42 18.66
N THR A 373 -1.66 11.90 17.94
CA THR A 373 -1.63 13.18 17.23
C THR A 373 -2.30 14.27 18.05
N SER A 374 -1.81 15.49 17.91
CA SER A 374 -2.37 16.67 18.58
C SER A 374 -2.28 17.89 17.65
N ASN A 375 -3.35 18.69 17.62
CA ASN A 375 -3.35 20.02 16.98
C ASN A 375 -3.41 21.16 18.02
N LYS A 376 -3.30 20.85 19.29
CA LYS A 376 -3.36 21.84 20.39
C LYS A 376 -2.03 22.60 20.52
N SER A 377 -1.59 23.18 19.42
CA SER A 377 -0.42 24.04 19.34
C SER A 377 -0.84 25.49 19.22
N SER A 378 -0.13 26.39 19.89
CA SER A 378 -0.21 27.83 19.68
C SER A 378 0.33 28.28 18.32
N LEU A 379 0.94 27.38 17.56
CA LEU A 379 1.46 27.62 16.21
C LEU A 379 0.33 27.45 15.17
N LYS A 380 0.19 28.43 14.29
CA LYS A 380 -0.74 28.39 13.16
C LYS A 380 -0.44 27.15 12.31
N ASN A 381 -1.39 26.21 12.21
CA ASN A 381 -1.31 24.93 11.50
C ASN A 381 -0.45 23.83 12.17
N GLY A 382 -0.13 23.92 13.45
CA GLY A 382 0.74 22.95 14.14
C GLY A 382 0.03 21.65 14.46
N ARG A 383 0.09 20.65 13.56
CA ARG A 383 -0.13 19.25 13.91
C ARG A 383 1.18 18.64 14.37
N PHE A 384 1.09 17.81 15.39
CA PHE A 384 2.23 17.08 15.91
C PHE A 384 1.87 15.63 16.17
N SER A 385 2.82 14.73 15.95
CA SER A 385 2.81 13.38 16.47
C SER A 385 3.69 13.32 17.71
N TYR A 386 3.18 12.71 18.75
CA TYR A 386 3.88 12.50 20.01
C TYR A 386 4.10 11.01 20.23
N VAL A 387 5.32 10.67 20.65
CA VAL A 387 5.63 9.38 21.27
C VAL A 387 5.92 9.67 22.73
N SER A 388 5.10 9.14 23.62
CA SER A 388 5.17 9.42 25.04
C SER A 388 5.11 8.15 25.88
N ARG A 389 5.76 8.16 27.05
CA ARG A 389 5.65 7.13 28.08
C ARG A 389 4.79 7.63 29.22
N PHE A 390 3.85 6.80 29.67
CA PHE A 390 3.09 6.97 30.91
C PHE A 390 3.44 5.87 31.88
N THR A 391 3.18 6.11 33.17
CA THR A 391 3.42 5.13 34.23
C THR A 391 2.10 4.74 34.87
N VAL A 392 1.73 3.48 34.76
CA VAL A 392 0.59 2.88 35.47
C VAL A 392 1.03 2.55 36.88
N GLU A 393 0.42 3.18 37.86
CA GLU A 393 0.71 2.97 39.27
C GLU A 393 0.24 1.59 39.76
N PRO A 394 1.11 0.76 40.34
CA PRO A 394 0.74 -0.60 40.75
C PRO A 394 -0.41 -0.68 41.76
N LYS A 395 -0.59 0.36 42.58
CA LYS A 395 -1.63 0.39 43.64
C LYS A 395 -3.02 0.71 43.09
N THR A 396 -3.11 1.65 42.17
CA THR A 396 -4.38 2.10 41.57
C THR A 396 -4.75 1.37 40.29
N GLY A 397 -3.75 0.84 39.59
CA GLY A 397 -3.93 0.25 38.26
C GLY A 397 -4.17 1.30 37.17
N THR A 398 -3.97 2.60 37.47
CA THR A 398 -4.22 3.72 36.57
C THR A 398 -2.96 4.54 36.36
N ALA A 399 -2.90 5.30 35.27
CA ALA A 399 -1.86 6.27 34.97
C ALA A 399 -2.43 7.69 35.03
N SER A 400 -1.73 8.59 35.75
CA SER A 400 -2.04 10.02 35.63
C SER A 400 -1.54 10.58 34.32
N GLY A 401 -2.30 11.46 33.68
CA GLY A 401 -1.85 12.25 32.55
C GLY A 401 -0.55 13.03 32.87
N ASP A 402 -0.34 13.45 34.11
CA ASP A 402 0.87 14.16 34.55
C ASP A 402 2.12 13.27 34.63
N SER A 403 1.97 11.95 34.52
CA SER A 403 3.11 11.01 34.44
C SER A 403 3.76 10.98 33.06
N GLU A 404 3.31 11.80 32.10
CA GLU A 404 3.82 11.84 30.75
C GLU A 404 5.31 12.19 30.69
N LEU A 405 6.06 11.31 30.03
CA LEU A 405 7.41 11.59 29.58
C LEU A 405 7.45 11.58 28.06
N ILE A 406 7.52 12.76 27.46
CA ILE A 406 7.63 12.89 26.00
C ILE A 406 8.99 12.38 25.54
N LEU A 407 9.00 11.39 24.65
CA LEU A 407 10.18 10.87 23.98
C LEU A 407 10.45 11.64 22.69
N MET A 408 9.41 11.78 21.86
CA MET A 408 9.49 12.46 20.57
C MET A 408 8.28 13.37 20.36
N LYS A 409 8.53 14.51 19.71
CA LYS A 409 7.51 15.42 19.19
C LYS A 409 7.91 15.76 17.76
N ILE A 410 7.09 15.42 16.80
CA ILE A 410 7.41 15.48 15.37
C ILE A 410 6.31 16.25 14.67
N ASP A 411 6.68 17.24 13.84
CA ASP A 411 5.74 17.99 13.01
C ASP A 411 5.02 17.06 12.03
N GLN A 412 3.69 17.15 11.98
CA GLN A 412 2.83 16.36 11.11
C GLN A 412 2.21 17.26 10.03
N PRO A 413 2.60 17.15 8.76
CA PRO A 413 2.18 18.11 7.74
C PRO A 413 0.72 17.93 7.31
N PHE A 414 0.22 16.68 7.29
CA PHE A 414 -1.14 16.36 6.88
C PHE A 414 -1.88 15.59 7.97
N SER A 415 -3.20 15.46 7.83
CA SER A 415 -4.07 14.73 8.74
C SER A 415 -4.13 13.22 8.47
N ASN A 416 -3.40 12.74 7.48
CA ASN A 416 -3.36 11.35 7.07
C ASN A 416 -1.92 10.82 7.00
N HIS A 417 -1.76 9.51 6.89
CA HIS A 417 -0.49 8.78 6.93
C HIS A 417 0.32 9.09 8.21
N ASN A 418 -0.38 9.15 9.33
CA ASN A 418 0.27 9.46 10.60
C ASN A 418 1.09 8.28 11.15
N GLY A 419 0.84 7.05 10.68
CA GLY A 419 1.45 5.86 11.24
C GLY A 419 1.01 5.61 12.67
N GLY A 420 1.97 5.35 13.55
CA GLY A 420 1.77 5.26 15.00
C GLY A 420 1.91 3.88 15.64
N PRO A 421 2.05 2.77 14.87
CA PRO A 421 2.20 1.48 15.50
C PRO A 421 3.55 1.37 16.21
N MET A 422 3.53 0.67 17.35
CA MET A 422 4.73 0.43 18.15
C MET A 422 4.80 -1.02 18.63
N THR A 423 6.00 -1.55 18.72
CA THR A 423 6.25 -2.86 19.33
C THR A 423 7.65 -2.94 19.94
N PHE A 424 7.80 -3.74 20.99
CA PHE A 424 9.13 -4.11 21.47
C PHE A 424 9.64 -5.34 20.71
N GLY A 425 10.88 -5.25 20.24
CA GLY A 425 11.57 -6.40 19.66
C GLY A 425 12.08 -7.38 20.74
N ASN A 426 12.53 -8.56 20.31
CA ASN A 426 13.19 -9.52 21.21
C ASN A 426 14.51 -8.97 21.80
N ASP A 427 15.05 -7.91 21.22
CA ASP A 427 16.22 -7.18 21.71
C ASP A 427 15.88 -6.20 22.85
N GLY A 428 14.60 -6.06 23.22
CA GLY A 428 14.11 -5.18 24.25
C GLY A 428 14.03 -3.71 23.84
N LEU A 429 14.26 -3.38 22.56
CA LEU A 429 14.21 -2.03 22.04
C LEU A 429 12.82 -1.71 21.48
N LEU A 430 12.44 -0.44 21.48
CA LEU A 430 11.16 0.04 20.95
C LEU A 430 11.30 0.36 19.47
N TYR A 431 10.44 -0.27 18.67
CA TYR A 431 10.25 0.01 17.25
C TYR A 431 8.98 0.82 17.05
N ILE A 432 9.06 1.85 16.20
CA ILE A 432 7.98 2.82 15.99
C ILE A 432 7.82 3.05 14.49
N GLY A 433 6.61 2.88 13.98
CA GLY A 433 6.29 3.13 12.57
C GLY A 433 5.77 4.55 12.36
N PHE A 434 6.38 5.29 11.44
CA PHE A 434 5.92 6.59 10.97
C PHE A 434 5.51 6.49 9.50
N GLY A 435 4.35 7.02 9.14
CA GLY A 435 3.97 7.22 7.75
C GLY A 435 4.77 8.36 7.09
N ASP A 436 4.62 8.53 5.78
CA ASP A 436 5.29 9.59 5.01
C ASP A 436 4.83 11.02 5.36
N GLY A 437 3.89 11.14 6.29
CA GLY A 437 3.32 12.40 6.74
C GLY A 437 2.15 12.89 5.90
N GLY A 438 1.71 12.12 4.89
CA GLY A 438 0.49 12.34 4.15
C GLY A 438 0.66 13.08 2.83
N GLY A 439 -0.48 13.27 2.19
CA GLY A 439 -0.54 13.81 0.83
C GLY A 439 -0.39 12.71 -0.22
N ARG A 440 -1.09 12.90 -1.35
CA ARG A 440 -1.04 11.92 -2.46
C ARG A 440 0.34 11.94 -3.13
N ASN A 441 0.91 10.78 -3.41
CA ASN A 441 2.19 10.56 -4.10
C ASN A 441 3.42 11.02 -3.31
N ASP A 442 3.34 11.14 -1.99
CA ASP A 442 4.44 11.63 -1.15
C ASP A 442 5.06 12.93 -1.73
N PRO A 443 4.30 14.05 -1.66
CA PRO A 443 4.64 15.25 -2.44
C PRO A 443 5.97 15.88 -2.04
N GLU A 444 6.48 15.56 -0.86
CA GLU A 444 7.74 16.07 -0.33
C GLU A 444 8.87 15.02 -0.37
N GLY A 445 8.61 13.82 -0.88
CA GLY A 445 9.59 12.75 -1.04
C GLY A 445 10.12 12.16 0.27
N ARG A 446 9.34 12.24 1.36
CA ARG A 446 9.78 11.87 2.69
C ARG A 446 10.04 10.38 2.87
N GLY A 447 9.30 9.54 2.14
CA GLY A 447 9.52 8.09 2.16
C GLY A 447 10.94 7.67 1.78
N GLN A 448 11.66 8.50 1.02
CA GLN A 448 13.03 8.23 0.57
C GLN A 448 14.08 9.17 1.18
N ASP A 449 13.71 10.02 2.13
CA ASP A 449 14.61 11.00 2.74
C ASP A 449 14.98 10.61 4.17
N LEU A 450 16.21 10.14 4.36
CA LEU A 450 16.74 9.74 5.67
C LEU A 450 17.03 10.95 6.61
N SER A 451 16.91 12.19 6.14
CA SER A 451 17.10 13.38 6.98
C SER A 451 15.87 13.75 7.81
N ASN A 452 14.76 13.01 7.66
CA ASN A 452 13.56 13.14 8.47
C ASN A 452 13.10 11.78 8.99
N LEU A 453 12.17 11.75 9.97
CA LEU A 453 11.69 10.52 10.60
C LEU A 453 10.44 9.93 9.93
N MET A 454 9.87 10.60 8.94
CA MET A 454 8.65 10.14 8.26
C MET A 454 8.97 9.10 7.20
N GLY A 455 8.00 8.23 6.92
CA GLY A 455 8.18 7.12 5.98
C GLY A 455 9.16 6.05 6.47
N THR A 456 9.27 5.88 7.79
CA THR A 456 10.32 5.05 8.39
C THR A 456 9.81 4.14 9.50
N ILE A 457 10.62 3.13 9.84
CA ILE A 457 10.56 2.42 11.11
C ILE A 457 11.77 2.87 11.94
N LEU A 458 11.52 3.45 13.10
CA LEU A 458 12.53 3.86 14.05
C LEU A 458 12.84 2.73 15.03
N ARG A 459 14.05 2.74 15.62
CA ARG A 459 14.45 1.84 16.70
C ARG A 459 15.23 2.61 17.76
N ILE A 460 14.72 2.61 18.98
CA ILE A 460 15.28 3.38 20.10
C ILE A 460 15.36 2.55 21.40
N ASP A 461 16.27 2.92 22.28
CA ASP A 461 16.40 2.36 23.61
C ASP A 461 15.73 3.31 24.63
N VAL A 462 14.63 2.85 25.21
CA VAL A 462 13.83 3.64 26.17
C VAL A 462 14.22 3.40 27.63
N ASP A 463 15.11 2.44 27.90
CA ASP A 463 15.66 2.17 29.22
C ASP A 463 16.82 3.12 29.55
N HIS A 464 17.47 3.70 28.55
CA HIS A 464 18.61 4.62 28.71
C HIS A 464 18.32 5.99 28.07
N LYS A 465 19.09 6.99 28.47
CA LYS A 465 19.01 8.35 27.93
C LYS A 465 20.38 8.76 27.40
N SER A 466 20.43 9.46 26.28
CA SER A 466 21.68 10.03 25.77
C SER A 466 21.42 11.28 24.91
N GLY A 467 22.44 12.12 24.78
CA GLY A 467 22.40 13.31 23.93
C GLY A 467 21.28 14.31 24.24
N GLY A 468 20.84 14.39 25.50
CA GLY A 468 19.72 15.27 25.90
C GLY A 468 18.33 14.76 25.55
N LYS A 469 18.23 13.55 24.97
CA LYS A 469 16.95 12.87 24.63
C LYS A 469 16.50 11.99 25.81
N ASN A 470 15.20 11.75 25.92
CA ASN A 470 14.62 10.83 26.91
C ASN A 470 14.73 9.35 26.47
N TYR A 471 15.56 9.05 25.49
CA TYR A 471 15.92 7.72 24.99
C TYR A 471 17.37 7.72 24.52
N ALA A 472 17.95 6.55 24.29
CA ALA A 472 19.24 6.39 23.65
C ALA A 472 19.11 5.82 22.25
N ILE A 473 20.15 6.03 21.43
CA ILE A 473 20.26 5.43 20.10
C ILE A 473 21.06 4.13 20.22
N PRO A 474 20.52 2.99 19.77
CA PRO A 474 21.27 1.73 19.73
C PRO A 474 22.52 1.84 18.84
N GLU A 475 23.66 1.37 19.36
CA GLU A 475 24.96 1.46 18.68
C GLU A 475 25.02 0.72 17.34
N ASP A 476 24.12 -0.22 17.13
CA ASP A 476 24.02 -1.01 15.91
C ASP A 476 22.92 -0.55 14.95
N ASN A 477 22.32 0.63 15.13
CA ASN A 477 21.39 1.17 14.14
C ASN A 477 22.08 1.37 12.79
N PRO A 478 21.37 1.08 11.65
CA PRO A 478 22.04 0.93 10.35
C PRO A 478 22.60 2.20 9.75
N PHE A 479 22.06 3.38 10.12
CA PHE A 479 22.38 4.64 9.46
C PHE A 479 23.28 5.59 10.27
N LEU A 480 23.88 5.12 11.36
CA LEU A 480 24.74 5.93 12.24
C LEU A 480 25.92 6.60 11.51
N GLN A 481 26.44 5.96 10.48
CA GLN A 481 27.57 6.46 9.69
C GLN A 481 27.13 7.09 8.35
N THR A 482 25.82 7.16 8.08
CA THR A 482 25.28 7.72 6.86
C THR A 482 25.14 9.24 7.01
N ARG A 483 25.89 9.98 6.20
CA ARG A 483 25.89 11.45 6.27
C ARG A 483 24.48 12.02 6.04
N GLY A 484 23.98 12.79 6.99
CA GLY A 484 22.67 13.45 6.94
C GLY A 484 21.50 12.58 7.36
N ALA A 485 21.69 11.27 7.59
CA ALA A 485 20.64 10.41 8.09
C ALA A 485 20.43 10.59 9.61
N LEU A 486 19.16 10.45 10.03
CA LEU A 486 18.83 10.46 11.45
C LEU A 486 19.12 9.09 12.08
N PRO A 487 19.78 9.06 13.23
CA PRO A 487 20.30 7.83 13.82
C PRO A 487 19.22 6.91 14.40
N GLU A 488 18.00 7.39 14.60
CA GLU A 488 16.84 6.62 15.05
C GLU A 488 16.35 5.64 13.97
N ILE A 489 16.60 5.93 12.69
CA ILE A 489 16.04 5.19 11.57
C ILE A 489 16.62 3.78 11.51
N TYR A 490 15.73 2.79 11.45
CA TYR A 490 16.08 1.38 11.29
C TYR A 490 15.77 0.85 9.88
N ALA A 491 14.67 1.32 9.29
CA ALA A 491 14.28 1.05 7.90
C ALA A 491 13.45 2.23 7.37
N TYR A 492 13.29 2.33 6.05
CA TYR A 492 12.61 3.45 5.40
C TYR A 492 11.87 3.01 4.12
N GLY A 493 11.26 3.96 3.42
CA GLY A 493 10.46 3.65 2.23
C GLY A 493 9.09 3.07 2.58
N ILE A 494 8.52 3.51 3.69
CA ILE A 494 7.21 3.12 4.22
C ILE A 494 6.22 4.24 3.92
N ARG A 495 4.99 3.89 3.52
CA ARG A 495 3.94 4.87 3.23
C ARG A 495 3.10 5.21 4.46
N ASN A 496 2.39 4.24 4.99
CA ASN A 496 1.52 4.41 6.16
C ASN A 496 1.40 3.08 6.92
N PRO A 497 2.38 2.73 7.73
CA PRO A 497 2.37 1.48 8.48
C PRO A 497 1.24 1.54 9.50
N TRP A 498 0.17 0.77 9.27
CA TRP A 498 -0.97 0.77 10.18
C TRP A 498 -0.71 -0.06 11.42
N ARG A 499 -0.02 -1.21 11.28
CA ARG A 499 0.41 -2.03 12.43
C ARG A 499 1.77 -2.65 12.18
N ILE A 500 2.53 -2.73 13.26
CA ILE A 500 3.74 -3.55 13.35
C ILE A 500 3.63 -4.49 14.54
N ALA A 501 4.13 -5.70 14.42
CA ALA A 501 4.06 -6.70 15.48
C ALA A 501 5.29 -7.59 15.53
N ASN A 502 5.86 -7.74 16.72
CA ASN A 502 6.95 -8.69 16.97
C ASN A 502 6.38 -10.10 17.19
N ASP A 503 6.97 -11.09 16.54
CA ASP A 503 6.77 -12.50 16.87
C ASP A 503 7.85 -12.94 17.87
N PRO A 504 7.52 -13.18 19.14
CA PRO A 504 8.51 -13.48 20.17
C PRO A 504 9.26 -14.80 19.94
N VAL A 505 8.69 -15.70 19.10
CA VAL A 505 9.31 -17.00 18.81
C VAL A 505 10.39 -16.89 17.73
N THR A 506 10.14 -16.11 16.68
CA THR A 506 11.09 -15.97 15.56
C THR A 506 11.92 -14.70 15.63
N GLY A 507 11.49 -13.69 16.39
CA GLY A 507 12.08 -12.35 16.43
C GLY A 507 11.76 -11.51 15.18
N ASN A 508 10.93 -12.02 14.26
CA ASN A 508 10.50 -11.24 13.11
C ASN A 508 9.52 -10.14 13.55
N ILE A 509 9.76 -8.91 13.08
CA ILE A 509 8.78 -7.84 13.18
C ILE A 509 8.05 -7.75 11.85
N TRP A 510 6.73 -7.89 11.89
CA TRP A 510 5.83 -7.82 10.75
C TRP A 510 5.34 -6.39 10.57
N ILE A 511 5.23 -5.92 9.34
CA ILE A 511 4.75 -4.59 8.98
C ILE A 511 3.58 -4.77 8.02
N ALA A 512 2.47 -4.11 8.30
CA ALA A 512 1.37 -3.93 7.36
C ALA A 512 1.37 -2.47 6.92
N ASP A 513 1.71 -2.23 5.66
CA ASP A 513 1.84 -0.90 5.08
C ASP A 513 0.72 -0.64 4.09
N VAL A 514 -0.06 0.41 4.33
CA VAL A 514 -1.23 0.77 3.52
C VAL A 514 -0.78 1.45 2.24
N GLY A 515 -1.14 0.85 1.11
CA GLY A 515 -0.86 1.38 -0.21
C GLY A 515 -1.73 2.59 -0.60
N GLN A 516 -1.49 3.14 -1.78
CA GLN A 516 -2.22 4.32 -2.24
C GLN A 516 -3.32 3.99 -3.25
N ASP A 517 -2.95 3.29 -4.32
CA ASP A 517 -3.80 3.17 -5.51
C ASP A 517 -4.12 1.73 -5.90
N GLN A 518 -3.20 0.81 -5.65
CA GLN A 518 -3.26 -0.52 -6.25
C GLN A 518 -2.92 -1.67 -5.31
N TRP A 519 -1.98 -1.50 -4.38
CA TRP A 519 -1.39 -2.61 -3.63
C TRP A 519 -1.33 -2.36 -2.14
N GLU A 520 -1.74 -3.35 -1.38
CA GLU A 520 -1.55 -3.42 0.07
C GLU A 520 -0.43 -4.40 0.39
N GLU A 521 0.40 -4.10 1.40
CA GLU A 521 1.66 -4.80 1.64
C GLU A 521 1.77 -5.42 3.02
N ILE A 522 2.34 -6.63 3.07
CA ILE A 522 2.86 -7.25 4.29
C ILE A 522 4.37 -7.42 4.13
N ASN A 523 5.11 -6.87 5.05
CA ASN A 523 6.56 -6.88 5.07
C ASN A 523 7.13 -7.55 6.33
N ILE A 524 8.36 -8.06 6.25
CA ILE A 524 9.18 -8.43 7.42
C ILE A 524 10.27 -7.37 7.58
N LEU A 525 10.36 -6.76 8.75
CA LEU A 525 11.36 -5.73 9.04
C LEU A 525 12.78 -6.28 8.86
N ARG A 526 13.57 -5.57 8.07
CA ARG A 526 14.98 -5.85 7.82
C ARG A 526 15.82 -4.62 8.16
N LYS A 527 16.95 -4.84 8.81
CA LYS A 527 17.90 -3.78 9.17
C LYS A 527 18.41 -3.05 7.92
N GLY A 528 18.23 -1.73 7.86
CA GLY A 528 18.67 -0.89 6.76
C GLY A 528 17.86 -1.03 5.47
N ALA A 529 16.73 -1.73 5.49
CA ALA A 529 15.91 -1.95 4.29
C ALA A 529 15.21 -0.68 3.83
N ASN A 530 15.05 -0.56 2.52
CA ASN A 530 14.15 0.38 1.84
C ASN A 530 12.98 -0.40 1.25
N TYR A 531 11.77 -0.14 1.70
CA TYR A 531 10.54 -0.80 1.23
C TYR A 531 9.92 -0.14 -0.01
N GLY A 532 10.53 0.93 -0.51
CA GLY A 532 10.26 1.43 -1.84
C GLY A 532 9.33 2.63 -1.94
N TRP A 533 8.51 2.93 -0.98
CA TRP A 533 7.66 4.11 -1.06
C TRP A 533 8.48 5.42 -1.09
N SER A 534 8.26 6.39 -2.02
CA SER A 534 7.25 6.47 -3.07
C SER A 534 7.81 6.16 -4.48
N ILE A 535 8.64 5.16 -4.58
CA ILE A 535 9.24 4.67 -5.82
C ILE A 535 8.51 3.41 -6.30
N ALA A 536 8.02 2.64 -5.34
CA ALA A 536 7.25 1.43 -5.55
C ALA A 536 5.98 1.46 -4.68
N GLU A 537 4.94 0.77 -5.12
CA GLU A 537 3.77 0.37 -4.38
C GLU A 537 3.61 -1.14 -4.62
N GLY A 538 3.68 -1.94 -3.56
CA GLY A 538 3.89 -3.37 -3.71
C GLY A 538 5.23 -3.66 -4.38
N SER A 539 5.30 -4.73 -5.14
CA SER A 539 6.45 -5.10 -5.97
C SER A 539 6.51 -4.30 -7.29
N TYR A 540 5.72 -3.23 -7.44
CA TYR A 540 5.53 -2.52 -8.71
C TYR A 540 6.06 -1.10 -8.64
N GLY A 541 6.58 -0.59 -9.77
CA GLY A 541 7.04 0.78 -9.86
C GLY A 541 5.89 1.77 -9.70
N PHE A 542 6.05 2.76 -8.82
CA PHE A 542 5.07 3.80 -8.55
C PHE A 542 5.63 5.20 -8.79
N GLY A 543 4.83 6.05 -9.43
CA GLY A 543 4.88 7.50 -9.39
C GLY A 543 6.18 8.20 -9.76
N ASN A 544 6.38 9.34 -9.13
CA ASN A 544 7.36 10.36 -9.50
C ASN A 544 8.67 10.30 -8.69
N GLY A 545 8.95 9.20 -8.02
CA GLY A 545 10.13 9.07 -7.17
C GLY A 545 11.43 9.33 -7.93
N GLN A 546 12.18 10.36 -7.51
CA GLN A 546 13.57 10.53 -7.94
C GLN A 546 14.41 9.52 -7.17
N ILE A 547 14.73 8.39 -7.80
CA ILE A 547 15.57 7.39 -7.18
C ILE A 547 17.02 7.58 -7.59
N ASN A 548 17.86 7.56 -6.58
CA ASN A 548 19.25 7.19 -6.79
C ASN A 548 19.29 5.75 -7.34
N PRO A 549 19.82 5.50 -8.56
CA PRO A 549 19.84 4.17 -9.17
C PRO A 549 20.65 3.12 -8.39
N GLN A 550 21.31 3.52 -7.31
CA GLN A 550 22.04 2.63 -6.40
C GLN A 550 21.17 2.15 -5.22
N VAL A 551 19.92 2.62 -5.09
CA VAL A 551 19.04 2.24 -3.97
C VAL A 551 18.40 0.89 -4.24
N LYS A 552 18.70 -0.09 -3.39
CA LYS A 552 18.07 -1.41 -3.42
C LYS A 552 16.72 -1.33 -2.71
N VAL A 553 15.64 -1.62 -3.40
CA VAL A 553 14.30 -1.78 -2.83
C VAL A 553 14.11 -3.23 -2.36
N THR A 554 13.45 -3.39 -1.22
CA THR A 554 13.04 -4.67 -0.65
C THR A 554 11.57 -4.90 -0.96
N ASP A 555 11.26 -5.92 -1.75
CA ASP A 555 9.88 -6.27 -2.10
C ASP A 555 9.12 -6.80 -0.87
N PRO A 556 7.79 -6.59 -0.78
CA PRO A 556 6.95 -7.17 0.25
C PRO A 556 6.98 -8.71 0.19
N ILE A 557 6.77 -9.36 1.32
CA ILE A 557 6.65 -10.82 1.36
C ILE A 557 5.28 -11.30 0.89
N TRP A 558 4.27 -10.43 0.98
CA TRP A 558 2.91 -10.64 0.51
C TRP A 558 2.28 -9.31 0.12
N GLU A 559 1.50 -9.34 -0.94
CA GLU A 559 0.74 -8.18 -1.40
C GLU A 559 -0.61 -8.63 -1.95
N TYR A 560 -1.58 -7.73 -1.94
CA TYR A 560 -2.88 -7.93 -2.59
C TYR A 560 -3.39 -6.62 -3.20
N ASP A 561 -4.15 -6.76 -4.27
CA ASP A 561 -4.64 -5.60 -5.01
C ASP A 561 -5.91 -4.99 -4.39
N HIS A 562 -6.20 -3.74 -4.79
CA HIS A 562 -7.34 -2.97 -4.30
C HIS A 562 -8.73 -3.49 -4.73
N GLN A 563 -8.82 -4.61 -5.44
CA GLN A 563 -10.09 -5.31 -5.65
C GLN A 563 -10.38 -6.32 -4.53
N ILE A 564 -9.32 -6.81 -3.89
CA ILE A 564 -9.43 -7.69 -2.73
C ILE A 564 -9.72 -6.88 -1.49
N GLY A 565 -9.04 -5.74 -1.32
CA GLY A 565 -9.15 -4.82 -0.21
C GLY A 565 -8.32 -3.57 -0.46
N LYS A 566 -8.45 -2.53 0.37
CA LYS A 566 -7.88 -1.20 0.10
C LYS A 566 -7.21 -0.54 1.29
N SER A 567 -7.09 -1.25 2.38
CA SER A 567 -6.45 -0.73 3.59
C SER A 567 -6.11 -1.91 4.48
N VAL A 568 -4.87 -2.37 4.38
CA VAL A 568 -4.40 -3.49 5.18
C VAL A 568 -4.40 -3.16 6.66
N THR A 569 -4.98 -4.06 7.44
CA THR A 569 -4.89 -4.06 8.90
C THR A 569 -3.97 -5.18 9.32
N GLY A 570 -2.79 -4.84 9.81
CA GLY A 570 -1.85 -5.79 10.37
C GLY A 570 -2.30 -6.33 11.71
N GLY A 571 -1.78 -7.47 12.09
CA GLY A 571 -2.12 -8.14 13.34
C GLY A 571 -0.93 -8.81 13.97
N TYR A 572 -1.11 -10.04 14.46
CA TYR A 572 -0.13 -10.77 15.24
C TYR A 572 0.10 -12.18 14.69
N VAL A 573 1.27 -12.74 15.00
CA VAL A 573 1.50 -14.18 14.76
C VAL A 573 0.75 -14.99 15.81
N TYR A 574 -0.13 -15.86 15.36
CA TYR A 574 -0.92 -16.70 16.24
C TYR A 574 -0.04 -17.71 16.98
N ARG A 575 -0.12 -17.69 18.31
CA ARG A 575 0.63 -18.58 19.23
C ARG A 575 -0.28 -19.30 20.22
N GLY A 576 -1.61 -19.16 20.07
CA GLY A 576 -2.61 -19.77 20.90
C GLY A 576 -2.75 -21.29 20.68
N LYS A 577 -3.70 -21.90 21.41
CA LYS A 577 -3.96 -23.34 21.41
C LYS A 577 -5.28 -23.73 20.75
N LEU A 578 -6.23 -22.80 20.62
CA LEU A 578 -7.55 -23.10 20.07
C LEU A 578 -7.51 -23.54 18.60
N PHE A 579 -6.55 -23.03 17.83
CA PHE A 579 -6.43 -23.31 16.41
C PHE A 579 -5.02 -23.81 16.05
N PRO A 580 -4.71 -25.11 16.29
CA PRO A 580 -3.36 -25.66 16.05
C PRO A 580 -2.86 -25.46 14.62
N LYS A 581 -3.76 -25.42 13.62
CA LYS A 581 -3.39 -25.17 12.22
C LYS A 581 -2.93 -23.74 11.96
N LEU A 582 -3.27 -22.78 12.83
CA LEU A 582 -2.86 -21.39 12.69
C LEU A 582 -1.57 -21.05 13.44
N VAL A 583 -1.04 -21.95 14.27
CA VAL A 583 0.19 -21.69 15.01
C VAL A 583 1.33 -21.33 14.06
N GLY A 584 1.94 -20.16 14.28
CA GLY A 584 2.99 -19.62 13.43
C GLY A 584 2.51 -18.87 12.19
N CYS A 585 1.20 -18.70 11.99
CA CYS A 585 0.66 -17.85 10.95
C CYS A 585 0.50 -16.42 11.46
N TYR A 586 0.84 -15.43 10.63
CA TYR A 586 0.53 -14.03 10.85
C TYR A 586 -0.92 -13.75 10.44
N LEU A 587 -1.74 -13.31 11.38
CA LEU A 587 -3.12 -12.91 11.11
C LEU A 587 -3.16 -11.45 10.69
N PHE A 588 -3.86 -11.16 9.60
CA PHE A 588 -4.05 -9.81 9.11
C PHE A 588 -5.42 -9.66 8.45
N ALA A 589 -5.85 -8.45 8.24
CA ALA A 589 -7.15 -8.14 7.65
C ALA A 589 -7.04 -7.00 6.65
N ASP A 590 -8.15 -6.71 6.00
CA ASP A 590 -8.37 -5.48 5.26
C ASP A 590 -9.53 -4.72 5.91
N TYR A 591 -9.30 -3.44 6.22
CA TYR A 591 -10.28 -2.57 6.86
C TYR A 591 -11.54 -2.40 5.99
N THR A 592 -11.35 -2.14 4.70
CA THR A 592 -12.47 -1.78 3.81
C THR A 592 -13.33 -2.98 3.43
N SER A 593 -12.73 -4.13 3.19
CA SER A 593 -13.46 -5.35 2.81
C SER A 593 -13.87 -6.20 4.00
N GLY A 594 -13.25 -6.00 5.15
CA GLY A 594 -13.45 -6.80 6.36
C GLY A 594 -12.96 -8.24 6.24
N ARG A 595 -12.19 -8.58 5.22
CA ARG A 595 -11.60 -9.92 5.06
C ARG A 595 -10.50 -10.15 6.08
N ILE A 596 -10.35 -11.39 6.53
CA ILE A 596 -9.29 -11.79 7.46
C ILE A 596 -8.58 -13.02 6.91
N TRP A 597 -7.25 -12.98 6.99
CA TRP A 597 -6.36 -14.05 6.55
C TRP A 597 -5.34 -14.43 7.62
N ALA A 598 -4.73 -15.59 7.43
CA ALA A 598 -3.58 -16.08 8.20
C ALA A 598 -2.48 -16.50 7.22
N LEU A 599 -1.34 -15.82 7.27
CA LEU A 599 -0.21 -15.99 6.37
C LEU A 599 0.87 -16.82 7.03
N ARG A 600 1.23 -17.96 6.44
CA ARG A 600 2.33 -18.81 6.91
C ARG A 600 3.60 -18.47 6.14
N TYR A 601 4.60 -17.99 6.84
CA TYR A 601 5.90 -17.62 6.30
C TYR A 601 7.02 -18.50 6.85
N ASP A 602 7.89 -18.97 5.97
CA ASP A 602 9.10 -19.72 6.35
C ASP A 602 10.30 -18.76 6.35
N SER A 603 10.82 -18.47 7.54
CA SER A 603 11.96 -17.56 7.71
C SER A 603 13.28 -18.14 7.14
N LYS A 604 13.39 -19.45 6.96
CA LYS A 604 14.59 -20.09 6.39
C LYS A 604 14.65 -19.93 4.88
N THR A 605 13.54 -20.17 4.21
CA THR A 605 13.42 -20.03 2.75
C THR A 605 13.03 -18.61 2.33
N GLN A 606 12.63 -17.77 3.29
CA GLN A 606 12.11 -16.42 3.08
C GLN A 606 10.90 -16.40 2.12
N GLN A 607 10.02 -17.39 2.22
CA GLN A 607 8.85 -17.51 1.35
C GLN A 607 7.56 -17.68 2.15
N VAL A 608 6.48 -17.14 1.59
CA VAL A 608 5.13 -17.46 2.03
C VAL A 608 4.78 -18.86 1.55
N ILE A 609 4.37 -19.73 2.48
CA ILE A 609 3.99 -21.10 2.19
C ILE A 609 2.50 -21.22 1.92
N GLU A 610 1.69 -20.47 2.70
CA GLU A 610 0.24 -20.59 2.68
C GLU A 610 -0.39 -19.26 3.10
N ASN A 611 -1.50 -18.90 2.45
CA ASN A 611 -2.41 -17.84 2.88
C ASN A 611 -3.80 -18.44 3.09
N ILE A 612 -4.28 -18.48 4.34
CA ILE A 612 -5.53 -19.10 4.74
C ILE A 612 -6.57 -18.00 4.91
N GLN A 613 -7.65 -18.03 4.16
CA GLN A 613 -8.77 -17.12 4.41
C GLN A 613 -9.58 -17.61 5.62
N LEU A 614 -9.67 -16.78 6.67
CA LEU A 614 -10.42 -17.08 7.91
C LEU A 614 -11.83 -16.50 7.86
N ARG A 615 -12.00 -15.34 7.24
CA ARG A 615 -13.27 -14.66 7.05
C ARG A 615 -13.31 -14.01 5.65
N GLY A 616 -14.43 -14.16 4.96
CA GLY A 616 -14.73 -13.40 3.73
C GLY A 616 -15.04 -11.94 4.03
N THR A 617 -15.74 -11.27 3.13
CA THR A 617 -16.18 -9.89 3.35
C THR A 617 -17.05 -9.75 4.61
N GLY A 618 -16.87 -8.66 5.34
CA GLY A 618 -17.54 -8.41 6.60
C GLY A 618 -17.45 -6.97 7.06
N SER A 619 -17.74 -6.71 8.33
CA SER A 619 -17.52 -5.40 8.95
C SER A 619 -16.04 -5.07 9.01
N PRO A 620 -15.66 -3.77 8.92
CA PRO A 620 -14.29 -3.32 9.02
C PRO A 620 -13.55 -3.89 10.23
N VAL A 621 -12.27 -4.22 10.03
CA VAL A 621 -11.35 -4.63 11.10
C VAL A 621 -10.35 -3.51 11.34
N MET A 622 -10.38 -2.93 12.54
CA MET A 622 -9.53 -1.79 12.88
C MET A 622 -8.15 -2.21 13.37
N ALA A 623 -8.11 -3.23 14.21
CA ALA A 623 -6.87 -3.75 14.79
C ALA A 623 -7.05 -5.21 15.20
N PHE A 624 -5.95 -5.86 15.51
CA PHE A 624 -5.93 -7.14 16.20
C PHE A 624 -5.43 -6.96 17.64
N GLY A 625 -5.67 -7.97 18.45
CA GLY A 625 -5.21 -8.04 19.82
C GLY A 625 -4.71 -9.44 20.17
N LEU A 626 -3.85 -9.51 21.17
CA LEU A 626 -3.26 -10.73 21.65
C LEU A 626 -3.43 -10.83 23.16
N ASP A 627 -3.88 -11.98 23.67
CA ASP A 627 -3.88 -12.23 25.10
C ASP A 627 -2.60 -12.95 25.58
N GLU A 628 -2.46 -13.12 26.91
CA GLU A 628 -1.30 -13.77 27.51
C GLU A 628 -1.14 -15.25 27.11
N GLN A 629 -2.21 -15.89 26.59
CA GLN A 629 -2.20 -17.24 26.09
C GLN A 629 -1.86 -17.35 24.61
N GLY A 630 -1.70 -16.21 23.92
CA GLY A 630 -1.42 -16.13 22.49
C GLY A 630 -2.67 -16.33 21.62
N GLU A 631 -3.86 -16.20 22.21
CA GLU A 631 -5.12 -16.19 21.46
C GLU A 631 -5.35 -14.80 20.86
N VAL A 632 -5.88 -14.76 19.63
CA VAL A 632 -6.03 -13.54 18.86
C VAL A 632 -7.47 -13.04 18.89
N TYR A 633 -7.62 -11.76 19.16
CA TYR A 633 -8.82 -10.96 19.05
C TYR A 633 -8.70 -10.01 17.87
N PHE A 634 -9.82 -9.44 17.44
CA PHE A 634 -9.80 -8.30 16.52
C PHE A 634 -10.87 -7.28 16.90
N THR A 635 -10.67 -6.04 16.50
CA THR A 635 -11.54 -4.93 16.86
C THR A 635 -12.25 -4.38 15.63
N GLY A 636 -13.41 -3.77 15.86
CA GLY A 636 -14.19 -3.06 14.87
C GLY A 636 -14.81 -1.80 15.46
N GLU A 637 -15.51 -1.04 14.65
CA GLU A 637 -16.27 0.12 15.10
C GLU A 637 -17.61 -0.31 15.68
N SER A 638 -18.05 0.35 16.75
CA SER A 638 -19.34 0.05 17.35
C SER A 638 -19.95 1.25 18.06
N VAL A 639 -21.24 1.48 17.85
CA VAL A 639 -22.04 2.50 18.56
C VAL A 639 -22.53 2.01 19.93
N ASN A 640 -22.48 0.72 20.20
CA ASN A 640 -22.92 0.10 21.45
C ASN A 640 -21.78 -0.45 22.30
N GLY A 641 -20.51 -0.14 21.93
CA GLY A 641 -19.33 -0.60 22.64
C GLY A 641 -18.93 -2.06 22.41
N LYS A 642 -19.74 -2.85 21.69
CA LYS A 642 -19.45 -4.26 21.38
C LYS A 642 -18.52 -4.35 20.17
N SER A 643 -17.28 -3.93 20.36
CA SER A 643 -16.30 -3.71 19.30
C SER A 643 -15.14 -4.70 19.29
N ILE A 644 -15.13 -5.69 20.21
CA ILE A 644 -14.07 -6.70 20.31
C ILE A 644 -14.63 -8.08 19.97
N PHE A 645 -13.97 -8.74 19.02
CA PHE A 645 -14.38 -10.04 18.48
C PHE A 645 -13.28 -11.08 18.63
N LYS A 646 -13.67 -12.35 18.61
CA LYS A 646 -12.74 -13.48 18.54
C LYS A 646 -13.28 -14.59 17.63
N PHE A 647 -12.39 -15.48 17.23
CA PHE A 647 -12.78 -16.70 16.53
C PHE A 647 -13.15 -17.80 17.52
N GLN A 648 -14.12 -18.62 17.12
CA GLN A 648 -14.45 -19.86 17.80
C GLN A 648 -14.37 -21.05 16.82
N PRO A 649 -13.97 -22.24 17.29
CA PRO A 649 -14.18 -23.48 16.53
C PRO A 649 -15.67 -23.67 16.25
N LYS A 650 -15.98 -24.19 15.05
CA LYS A 650 -17.37 -24.61 14.72
C LYS A 650 -17.72 -25.89 15.41
#